data_4f915719b2f3431a6e8bf0fda775c993
#
_entry.id   4f915719b2f3431a6e8bf0fda775c993
#
_cell.length_a   1.000
_cell.length_b   1.000
_cell.length_c   1.000
_cell.angle_alpha   90.00
_cell.angle_beta   90.00
_cell.angle_gamma   90.00
#
_symmetry.space_group_name_H-M   'P 1'
#
loop_
_entity.id
_entity.type
_entity.pdbx_description
1 polymer ?
#
loop_
_entity_poly.entity_id
_entity_poly.type
_entity_poly.pdbx_seq_one_letter_code
_entity_poly.pdbx_strand_id
1 'polypeptide(L)'
;MVTKSRKALELLKKTVMTMQKEGINGVTEKTKKYLKKRRNLKYRNHYRDILFINGCSLEHPSRYRVTHQIEQLNYVGYSCEEVWYEKLTMDMMKFYRGFIFYRCPSTPLILEFIDKAKSYNKTTFFDIDDLVIDEKYVKTIKYLDEMSKEDYAIYMDGVNRMQETLKKCDYGITTTKTLARELENYVPEVYINRNVSSEKMLEISESIIKENEKNGKDDDKIYLGYMSGSITHNPDFELISPIIKKLLKKYDNVYLSVVGFLDVPENLKEVEHKIVKKDFVDWKKLPKLISELDINLVPLEESVFNEAKSENKWVEAGLVKTVTVASAVGPFKDFIKNGETGYLCTNEKEWEETLEKLIKDKNLRNKIAEKTYNIVRKENVTAYTGMGLARFLESKLKENILFVLPSTNISGGVNVVKKHCNILRDYGYDVTVLSMDFDDDNISYEGKEINTVSINKTFIHAYFKKAVGTLWSTMDFVKGYHKIKEKKYLVQNFETDFYETGHYFKNMANLTYNFFNDTEYLTISKWCEDWLRNKYFKEVKFAPNGINTSLFPFKGRNFEENKIKILVEGNSEDYYKNVDESFKIIEKLNPEKYEIIYLSYKGKPKNWYKVDKFYNKVPHEEVSKIYSEAHILLKSSILESFSYPPLEMMATGGVAVVVPNGGNVEYLENEHNCLFYEQGNIEEAVKCIERITNDKELRDKLIKNGLITAKERDWKSIEEKILRLYN
;
A
#
# COMPACT_ATOMS: atom_id res chain seq x y z
N MET A 1 -29.11 27.27 3.27
CA MET A 1 -28.71 28.39 4.18
C MET A 1 -28.61 27.96 5.66
N VAL A 2 -29.39 27.03 6.16
CA VAL A 2 -29.43 26.59 7.59
C VAL A 2 -28.10 25.95 8.08
N THR A 3 -27.36 25.29 7.21
CA THR A 3 -26.10 24.60 7.57
C THR A 3 -24.89 25.51 7.78
N LYS A 4 -24.86 26.69 7.15
CA LYS A 4 -23.76 27.67 7.33
C LYS A 4 -23.84 28.41 8.66
N SER A 5 -25.07 28.73 9.11
CA SER A 5 -25.29 29.43 10.38
C SER A 5 -25.01 28.53 11.60
N ARG A 6 -25.32 27.23 11.52
CA ARG A 6 -25.04 26.26 12.59
C ARG A 6 -23.54 26.03 12.80
N LYS A 7 -22.78 25.90 11.70
CA LYS A 7 -21.29 25.80 11.78
C LYS A 7 -20.63 27.06 12.35
N ALA A 8 -21.15 28.25 12.01
CA ALA A 8 -20.65 29.49 12.57
C ALA A 8 -20.89 29.60 14.09
N LEU A 9 -22.07 29.17 14.54
CA LEU A 9 -22.44 29.14 15.97
C LEU A 9 -21.57 28.15 16.78
N GLU A 10 -21.29 26.96 16.22
CA GLU A 10 -20.39 25.96 16.84
C GLU A 10 -18.95 26.45 16.92
N LEU A 11 -18.46 27.15 15.88
CA LEU A 11 -17.13 27.77 15.88
C LEU A 11 -17.03 28.86 16.94
N LEU A 12 -18.07 29.71 17.08
CA LEU A 12 -18.14 30.73 18.10
C LEU A 12 -18.13 30.13 19.51
N LYS A 13 -18.91 29.09 19.77
CA LYS A 13 -18.93 28.38 21.07
C LYS A 13 -17.55 27.75 21.38
N LYS A 14 -16.92 27.10 20.41
CA LYS A 14 -15.56 26.54 20.57
C LYS A 14 -14.50 27.61 20.83
N THR A 15 -14.64 28.78 20.18
CA THR A 15 -13.72 29.92 20.38
C THR A 15 -13.86 30.50 21.79
N VAL A 16 -15.10 30.70 22.26
CA VAL A 16 -15.37 31.20 23.63
C VAL A 16 -14.87 30.22 24.69
N MET A 17 -15.14 28.92 24.52
CA MET A 17 -14.63 27.87 25.43
C MET A 17 -13.09 27.79 25.46
N THR A 18 -12.46 27.98 24.29
CA THR A 18 -10.99 28.01 24.21
C THR A 18 -10.43 29.23 24.87
N MET A 19 -11.08 30.40 24.69
CA MET A 19 -10.67 31.66 25.31
C MET A 19 -10.77 31.61 26.85
N GLN A 20 -11.80 30.93 27.37
CA GLN A 20 -11.98 30.75 28.80
C GLN A 20 -10.98 29.73 29.41
N LYS A 21 -10.56 28.69 28.65
CA LYS A 21 -9.66 27.66 29.16
C LYS A 21 -8.17 27.92 28.91
N GLU A 22 -7.81 28.52 27.79
CA GLU A 22 -6.43 28.58 27.29
C GLU A 22 -5.97 30.03 26.98
N GLY A 23 -6.84 31.02 27.18
CA GLY A 23 -6.56 32.44 26.95
C GLY A 23 -6.41 32.80 25.45
N ILE A 24 -5.98 34.01 25.19
CA ILE A 24 -5.81 34.56 23.81
C ILE A 24 -4.78 33.75 22.99
N ASN A 25 -3.73 33.24 23.63
CA ASN A 25 -2.70 32.46 22.94
C ASN A 25 -3.26 31.10 22.43
N GLY A 26 -4.12 30.43 23.19
CA GLY A 26 -4.78 29.19 22.75
C GLY A 26 -5.74 29.42 21.59
N VAL A 27 -6.48 30.53 21.59
CA VAL A 27 -7.36 30.91 20.45
C VAL A 27 -6.51 31.21 19.22
N THR A 28 -5.39 31.93 19.38
CA THR A 28 -4.50 32.30 18.26
C THR A 28 -3.84 31.06 17.62
N GLU A 29 -3.39 30.09 18.44
CA GLU A 29 -2.82 28.86 17.94
C GLU A 29 -3.87 28.00 17.23
N LYS A 30 -5.05 27.82 17.82
CA LYS A 30 -6.16 27.06 17.21
C LYS A 30 -6.69 27.75 15.95
N THR A 31 -6.70 29.07 15.90
CA THR A 31 -7.09 29.82 14.69
C THR A 31 -6.03 29.71 13.60
N LYS A 32 -4.73 29.77 13.92
CA LYS A 32 -3.64 29.53 12.99
C LYS A 32 -3.72 28.07 12.44
N LYS A 33 -3.97 27.10 13.32
CA LYS A 33 -4.16 25.70 12.97
C LYS A 33 -5.39 25.50 12.05
N TYR A 34 -6.49 26.19 12.34
CA TYR A 34 -7.71 26.20 11.52
C TYR A 34 -7.52 26.86 10.14
N LEU A 35 -6.80 27.98 10.08
CA LEU A 35 -6.51 28.67 8.82
C LEU A 35 -5.51 27.91 7.95
N LYS A 36 -4.47 27.30 8.54
CA LYS A 36 -3.57 26.35 7.89
C LYS A 36 -4.34 25.16 7.32
N LYS A 37 -5.32 24.66 8.09
CA LYS A 37 -6.28 23.64 7.75
C LYS A 37 -7.07 23.99 6.47
N ARG A 38 -7.59 25.19 6.37
CA ARG A 38 -8.42 25.67 5.24
C ARG A 38 -7.60 25.93 3.95
N ARG A 39 -6.32 26.27 4.12
CA ARG A 39 -5.38 26.53 3.01
C ARG A 39 -4.90 25.23 2.35
N ASN A 40 -4.77 24.14 3.12
CA ASN A 40 -4.32 22.82 2.67
C ASN A 40 -5.43 21.96 2.02
N LEU A 41 -6.69 22.40 2.05
CA LEU A 41 -7.82 21.69 1.38
C LEU A 41 -7.78 21.75 -0.17
N LYS A 42 -6.80 22.44 -0.75
CA LYS A 42 -6.69 22.61 -2.21
C LYS A 42 -6.00 21.45 -2.93
N TYR A 43 -5.21 20.64 -2.25
CA TYR A 43 -4.51 19.49 -2.83
C TYR A 43 -4.77 18.27 -1.96
N ARG A 44 -5.62 17.35 -2.45
CA ARG A 44 -5.87 16.06 -1.80
C ARG A 44 -5.02 15.01 -2.50
N ASN A 45 -4.29 14.25 -1.70
CA ASN A 45 -3.58 13.06 -2.15
C ASN A 45 -4.59 11.93 -2.47
N HIS A 46 -4.15 10.92 -3.21
CA HIS A 46 -4.96 9.76 -3.56
C HIS A 46 -4.24 8.49 -3.07
N TYR A 47 -4.87 7.74 -2.17
CA TYR A 47 -4.37 6.43 -1.76
C TYR A 47 -4.92 5.39 -2.74
N ARG A 48 -4.03 4.76 -3.52
CA ARG A 48 -4.35 3.84 -4.62
C ARG A 48 -3.67 2.49 -4.43
N ASP A 49 -4.01 1.53 -5.28
CA ASP A 49 -3.40 0.19 -5.22
C ASP A 49 -1.98 0.20 -5.80
N ILE A 50 -1.79 0.72 -7.01
CA ILE A 50 -0.52 0.61 -7.74
C ILE A 50 -0.06 1.97 -8.28
N LEU A 51 1.22 2.28 -8.09
CA LEU A 51 1.91 3.36 -8.79
C LEU A 51 2.82 2.78 -9.88
N PHE A 52 2.62 3.23 -11.13
CA PHE A 52 3.53 2.98 -12.23
C PHE A 52 4.58 4.09 -12.29
N ILE A 53 5.85 3.74 -12.19
CA ILE A 53 6.99 4.65 -12.33
C ILE A 53 7.55 4.45 -13.74
N ASN A 54 7.23 5.39 -14.63
CA ASN A 54 7.59 5.32 -16.02
C ASN A 54 8.98 5.93 -16.26
N GLY A 55 9.93 5.12 -16.73
CA GLY A 55 11.29 5.54 -17.12
C GLY A 55 11.51 5.63 -18.63
N CYS A 56 10.48 5.39 -19.46
CA CYS A 56 10.58 5.37 -20.91
C CYS A 56 9.92 6.59 -21.56
N SER A 57 10.71 7.44 -22.21
CA SER A 57 10.21 8.64 -22.91
C SER A 57 9.50 8.34 -24.23
N LEU A 58 9.63 7.10 -24.77
CA LEU A 58 8.99 6.70 -26.00
C LEU A 58 7.50 6.44 -25.77
N GLU A 59 6.63 7.17 -26.47
CA GLU A 59 5.18 7.08 -26.29
C GLU A 59 4.63 5.69 -26.60
N HIS A 60 5.10 5.07 -27.69
CA HIS A 60 4.53 3.81 -28.17
C HIS A 60 4.72 2.65 -27.16
N PRO A 61 5.92 2.34 -26.65
CA PRO A 61 6.08 1.30 -25.65
C PRO A 61 5.43 1.67 -24.31
N SER A 62 5.54 2.94 -23.87
CA SER A 62 4.90 3.42 -22.63
C SER A 62 3.38 3.25 -22.67
N ARG A 63 2.74 3.44 -23.82
CA ARG A 63 1.31 3.22 -23.99
C ARG A 63 0.92 1.77 -23.72
N TYR A 64 1.64 0.79 -24.27
CA TYR A 64 1.36 -0.63 -24.02
C TYR A 64 1.65 -1.06 -22.60
N ARG A 65 2.77 -0.59 -22.04
CA ARG A 65 3.26 -1.11 -20.74
C ARG A 65 2.80 -0.31 -19.53
N VAL A 66 2.41 0.94 -19.69
CA VAL A 66 1.88 1.76 -18.60
C VAL A 66 0.40 2.03 -18.80
N THR A 67 0.03 2.75 -19.86
CA THR A 67 -1.38 3.17 -20.06
C THR A 67 -2.33 1.98 -20.17
N HIS A 68 -1.99 0.96 -21.01
CA HIS A 68 -2.87 -0.20 -21.19
C HIS A 68 -2.90 -1.12 -19.96
N GLN A 69 -1.81 -1.26 -19.22
CA GLN A 69 -1.84 -2.02 -17.96
C GLN A 69 -2.69 -1.33 -16.89
N ILE A 70 -2.61 0.00 -16.79
CA ILE A 70 -3.51 0.78 -15.93
C ILE A 70 -4.96 0.57 -16.35
N GLU A 71 -5.25 0.60 -17.64
CA GLU A 71 -6.59 0.33 -18.17
C GLU A 71 -7.07 -1.08 -17.85
N GLN A 72 -6.23 -2.13 -18.06
CA GLN A 72 -6.51 -3.51 -17.66
C GLN A 72 -6.87 -3.63 -16.18
N LEU A 73 -6.07 -3.02 -15.31
CA LEU A 73 -6.26 -3.08 -13.86
C LEU A 73 -7.49 -2.31 -13.40
N ASN A 74 -7.78 -1.16 -14.02
CA ASN A 74 -8.98 -0.38 -13.72
C ASN A 74 -10.27 -1.16 -14.04
N TYR A 75 -10.30 -1.93 -15.14
CA TYR A 75 -11.45 -2.78 -15.48
C TYR A 75 -11.76 -3.86 -14.43
N VAL A 76 -10.76 -4.30 -13.70
CA VAL A 76 -10.91 -5.30 -12.63
C VAL A 76 -10.92 -4.70 -11.22
N GLY A 77 -11.10 -3.37 -11.13
CA GLY A 77 -11.37 -2.66 -9.87
C GLY A 77 -10.15 -2.15 -9.11
N TYR A 78 -8.92 -2.35 -9.64
CA TYR A 78 -7.73 -1.72 -9.08
C TYR A 78 -7.73 -0.22 -9.37
N SER A 79 -7.15 0.54 -8.47
CA SER A 79 -6.89 1.97 -8.65
C SER A 79 -5.41 2.20 -8.91
N CYS A 80 -5.08 2.77 -10.07
CA CYS A 80 -3.70 2.94 -10.52
C CYS A 80 -3.40 4.40 -10.87
N GLU A 81 -2.12 4.76 -10.85
CA GLU A 81 -1.63 6.07 -11.27
C GLU A 81 -0.25 5.91 -11.92
N GLU A 82 0.11 6.86 -12.79
CA GLU A 82 1.42 6.93 -13.43
C GLU A 82 2.19 8.15 -12.93
N VAL A 83 3.49 7.99 -12.73
CA VAL A 83 4.43 9.09 -12.51
C VAL A 83 5.68 8.91 -13.38
N TRP A 84 6.16 10.01 -13.96
CA TRP A 84 7.46 10.04 -14.60
C TRP A 84 8.58 9.89 -13.55
N TYR A 85 9.56 9.01 -13.78
CA TYR A 85 10.52 8.60 -12.75
C TYR A 85 11.28 9.78 -12.08
N GLU A 86 11.57 10.86 -12.82
CA GLU A 86 12.22 12.07 -12.27
C GLU A 86 11.29 12.92 -11.38
N LYS A 87 9.98 12.68 -11.44
CA LYS A 87 8.98 13.36 -10.60
C LYS A 87 8.60 12.50 -9.37
N LEU A 88 9.19 11.33 -9.23
CA LEU A 88 8.98 10.49 -8.04
C LEU A 88 9.49 11.23 -6.80
N THR A 89 8.78 11.14 -5.69
CA THR A 89 9.18 11.65 -4.39
C THR A 89 9.01 10.59 -3.32
N MET A 90 9.83 10.64 -2.26
CA MET A 90 9.74 9.68 -1.15
C MET A 90 8.37 9.68 -0.47
N ASP A 91 7.68 10.82 -0.41
CA ASP A 91 6.37 10.94 0.21
C ASP A 91 5.27 10.16 -0.56
N MET A 92 5.43 9.95 -1.86
CA MET A 92 4.49 9.14 -2.67
C MET A 92 4.35 7.71 -2.15
N MET A 93 5.37 7.19 -1.47
CA MET A 93 5.34 5.83 -0.91
C MET A 93 4.16 5.61 0.04
N LYS A 94 3.71 6.63 0.75
CA LYS A 94 2.61 6.56 1.72
C LYS A 94 1.28 6.15 1.09
N PHE A 95 1.11 6.41 -0.22
CA PHE A 95 -0.19 6.42 -0.88
C PHE A 95 -0.45 5.23 -1.81
N TYR A 96 0.42 4.22 -1.82
CA TYR A 96 0.27 3.05 -2.69
C TYR A 96 0.61 1.75 -1.95
N ARG A 97 -0.02 0.64 -2.40
CA ARG A 97 0.25 -0.72 -1.92
C ARG A 97 1.46 -1.35 -2.60
N GLY A 98 1.67 -1.02 -3.88
CA GLY A 98 2.78 -1.57 -4.67
C GLY A 98 3.23 -0.64 -5.79
N PHE A 99 4.40 -0.93 -6.36
CA PHE A 99 5.10 -0.09 -7.31
C PHE A 99 5.59 -0.91 -8.50
N ILE A 100 5.27 -0.45 -9.73
CA ILE A 100 5.76 -1.04 -10.98
C ILE A 100 6.70 -0.06 -11.65
N PHE A 101 7.98 -0.43 -11.79
CA PHE A 101 9.03 0.35 -12.43
C PHE A 101 9.17 -0.10 -13.88
N TYR A 102 8.60 0.67 -14.82
CA TYR A 102 8.68 0.37 -16.25
C TYR A 102 9.90 1.01 -16.88
N ARG A 103 10.80 0.18 -17.46
CA ARG A 103 12.08 0.62 -18.07
C ARG A 103 12.76 1.72 -17.26
N CYS A 104 12.67 1.65 -15.93
CA CYS A 104 13.11 2.71 -15.04
C CYS A 104 14.61 2.59 -14.77
N PRO A 105 15.43 3.59 -15.14
CA PRO A 105 16.86 3.57 -14.83
C PRO A 105 17.06 3.85 -13.33
N SER A 106 18.09 3.23 -12.74
CA SER A 106 18.47 3.52 -11.37
C SER A 106 18.93 4.97 -11.21
N THR A 107 18.55 5.54 -10.08
CA THR A 107 19.10 6.78 -9.51
C THR A 107 19.23 6.58 -8.01
N PRO A 108 20.01 7.38 -7.28
CA PRO A 108 20.03 7.29 -5.82
C PRO A 108 18.64 7.31 -5.20
N LEU A 109 17.74 8.18 -5.70
CA LEU A 109 16.36 8.27 -5.24
C LEU A 109 15.57 6.98 -5.52
N ILE A 110 15.67 6.39 -6.71
CA ILE A 110 14.95 5.16 -7.08
C ILE A 110 15.39 3.99 -6.19
N LEU A 111 16.70 3.84 -5.97
CA LEU A 111 17.23 2.75 -5.14
C LEU A 111 16.81 2.92 -3.67
N GLU A 112 16.92 4.14 -3.12
CA GLU A 112 16.45 4.46 -1.78
C GLU A 112 14.93 4.24 -1.63
N PHE A 113 14.15 4.64 -2.64
CA PHE A 113 12.71 4.44 -2.66
C PHE A 113 12.34 2.94 -2.59
N ILE A 114 13.02 2.09 -3.36
CA ILE A 114 12.79 0.64 -3.34
C ILE A 114 13.13 0.05 -1.95
N ASP A 115 14.27 0.43 -1.37
CA ASP A 115 14.66 -0.02 -0.02
C ASP A 115 13.66 0.41 1.04
N LYS A 116 13.23 1.66 0.98
CA LYS A 116 12.24 2.19 1.90
C LYS A 116 10.87 1.51 1.71
N ALA A 117 10.44 1.26 0.47
CA ALA A 117 9.21 0.53 0.17
C ALA A 117 9.23 -0.87 0.81
N LYS A 118 10.32 -1.61 0.64
CA LYS A 118 10.51 -2.93 1.27
C LYS A 118 10.46 -2.85 2.79
N SER A 119 10.99 -1.80 3.41
CA SER A 119 10.94 -1.61 4.85
C SER A 119 9.52 -1.38 5.40
N TYR A 120 8.57 -0.99 4.55
CA TYR A 120 7.14 -0.89 4.83
C TYR A 120 6.33 -2.12 4.34
N ASN A 121 7.01 -3.19 3.93
CA ASN A 121 6.40 -4.38 3.33
C ASN A 121 5.59 -4.09 2.06
N LYS A 122 5.95 -3.08 1.31
CA LYS A 122 5.36 -2.77 0.00
C LYS A 122 6.15 -3.49 -1.09
N THR A 123 5.42 -4.08 -2.03
CA THR A 123 6.01 -4.91 -3.09
C THR A 123 6.41 -4.06 -4.29
N THR A 124 7.56 -4.38 -4.88
CA THR A 124 8.13 -3.71 -6.04
C THR A 124 8.25 -4.66 -7.23
N PHE A 125 7.86 -4.20 -8.41
CA PHE A 125 7.90 -4.94 -9.67
C PHE A 125 8.70 -4.17 -10.70
N PHE A 126 9.49 -4.86 -11.51
CA PHE A 126 10.14 -4.27 -12.68
C PHE A 126 9.44 -4.74 -13.95
N ASP A 127 9.10 -3.83 -14.85
CA ASP A 127 8.43 -4.14 -16.12
C ASP A 127 9.31 -3.74 -17.31
N ILE A 128 9.42 -4.64 -18.28
CA ILE A 128 10.11 -4.38 -19.53
C ILE A 128 9.55 -5.26 -20.67
N ASP A 129 9.51 -4.71 -21.87
CA ASP A 129 8.93 -5.33 -23.07
C ASP A 129 9.97 -5.62 -24.19
N ASP A 130 11.24 -5.24 -23.98
CA ASP A 130 12.35 -5.51 -24.88
C ASP A 130 13.55 -6.10 -24.13
N LEU A 131 14.40 -6.85 -24.84
CA LEU A 131 15.58 -7.50 -24.28
C LEU A 131 16.78 -6.55 -24.21
N VAL A 132 16.60 -5.40 -23.53
CA VAL A 132 17.60 -4.34 -23.35
C VAL A 132 18.02 -4.20 -21.88
N ILE A 133 18.29 -5.34 -21.23
CA ILE A 133 18.57 -5.45 -19.79
C ILE A 133 20.00 -5.88 -19.45
N ASP A 134 20.77 -6.28 -20.47
CA ASP A 134 22.13 -6.74 -20.28
C ASP A 134 22.92 -6.55 -21.58
N GLU A 135 24.19 -6.21 -21.45
CA GLU A 135 25.12 -6.01 -22.57
C GLU A 135 25.18 -7.23 -23.51
N LYS A 136 25.10 -8.45 -22.97
CA LYS A 136 25.14 -9.69 -23.77
C LYS A 136 24.03 -9.78 -24.83
N TYR A 137 22.85 -9.19 -24.55
CA TYR A 137 21.75 -9.14 -25.51
C TYR A 137 21.88 -7.94 -26.45
N VAL A 138 22.29 -6.80 -25.89
CA VAL A 138 22.44 -5.55 -26.63
C VAL A 138 23.47 -5.69 -27.76
N LYS A 139 24.55 -6.40 -27.53
CA LYS A 139 25.58 -6.72 -28.55
C LYS A 139 25.05 -7.52 -29.77
N THR A 140 23.87 -8.08 -29.68
CA THR A 140 23.24 -8.80 -30.81
C THR A 140 22.43 -7.88 -31.74
N ILE A 141 22.30 -6.60 -31.38
CA ILE A 141 21.53 -5.60 -32.14
C ILE A 141 22.48 -4.91 -33.13
N LYS A 142 22.47 -5.36 -34.40
CA LYS A 142 23.35 -4.88 -35.46
C LYS A 142 23.38 -3.35 -35.62
N TYR A 143 22.23 -2.68 -35.47
CA TYR A 143 22.12 -1.22 -35.58
C TYR A 143 23.03 -0.48 -34.60
N LEU A 144 23.33 -1.05 -33.43
CA LEU A 144 24.19 -0.41 -32.43
C LEU A 144 25.66 -0.37 -32.86
N ASP A 145 26.06 -1.22 -33.80
CA ASP A 145 27.43 -1.20 -34.39
C ASP A 145 27.67 0.07 -35.20
N GLU A 146 26.62 0.75 -35.65
CA GLU A 146 26.68 2.00 -36.43
C GLU A 146 26.69 3.26 -35.54
N MET A 147 26.49 3.12 -34.22
CA MET A 147 26.49 4.24 -33.29
C MET A 147 27.88 4.81 -33.04
N SER A 148 27.95 6.11 -32.73
CA SER A 148 29.19 6.70 -32.21
C SER A 148 29.57 6.03 -30.87
N LYS A 149 30.86 6.03 -30.54
CA LYS A 149 31.29 5.47 -29.24
C LYS A 149 30.63 6.16 -28.04
N GLU A 150 30.41 7.46 -28.17
CA GLU A 150 29.74 8.28 -27.13
C GLU A 150 28.27 7.89 -26.99
N ASP A 151 27.55 7.75 -28.07
CA ASP A 151 26.11 7.37 -28.05
C ASP A 151 25.93 5.93 -27.55
N TYR A 152 26.83 5.01 -27.96
CA TYR A 152 26.83 3.64 -27.46
C TYR A 152 27.07 3.59 -25.94
N ALA A 153 28.01 4.40 -25.43
CA ALA A 153 28.29 4.46 -24.00
C ALA A 153 27.08 4.98 -23.20
N ILE A 154 26.38 6.01 -23.71
CA ILE A 154 25.15 6.54 -23.10
C ILE A 154 24.04 5.48 -23.12
N TYR A 155 23.88 4.77 -24.23
CA TYR A 155 22.91 3.69 -24.35
C TYR A 155 23.16 2.57 -23.33
N MET A 156 24.45 2.13 -23.22
CA MET A 156 24.86 1.10 -22.27
C MET A 156 24.74 1.53 -20.82
N ASP A 157 24.99 2.81 -20.49
CA ASP A 157 24.71 3.34 -19.15
C ASP A 157 23.22 3.17 -18.82
N GLY A 158 22.33 3.50 -19.74
CA GLY A 158 20.89 3.31 -19.58
C GLY A 158 20.51 1.84 -19.32
N VAL A 159 21.07 0.90 -20.10
CA VAL A 159 20.86 -0.55 -19.93
C VAL A 159 21.31 -1.02 -18.55
N ASN A 160 22.53 -0.65 -18.13
CA ASN A 160 23.09 -1.04 -16.85
C ASN A 160 22.27 -0.51 -15.67
N ARG A 161 21.82 0.74 -15.76
CA ARG A 161 20.97 1.36 -14.74
C ARG A 161 19.58 0.71 -14.67
N MET A 162 18.99 0.31 -15.80
CA MET A 162 17.73 -0.47 -15.79
C MET A 162 17.94 -1.85 -15.15
N GLN A 163 19.06 -2.53 -15.45
CA GLN A 163 19.41 -3.81 -14.81
C GLN A 163 19.57 -3.67 -13.30
N GLU A 164 20.16 -2.58 -12.82
CA GLU A 164 20.31 -2.31 -11.39
C GLU A 164 18.95 -2.17 -10.70
N THR A 165 18.01 -1.42 -11.30
CA THR A 165 16.62 -1.32 -10.79
C THR A 165 15.92 -2.68 -10.80
N LEU A 166 16.06 -3.46 -11.88
CA LEU A 166 15.51 -4.81 -11.99
C LEU A 166 15.98 -5.71 -10.84
N LYS A 167 17.30 -5.78 -10.61
CA LYS A 167 17.89 -6.58 -9.53
C LYS A 167 17.43 -6.17 -8.14
N LYS A 168 17.04 -4.91 -7.98
CA LYS A 168 16.57 -4.35 -6.72
C LYS A 168 15.09 -4.62 -6.46
N CYS A 169 14.28 -4.84 -7.49
CA CYS A 169 12.85 -5.15 -7.37
C CYS A 169 12.61 -6.59 -6.85
N ASP A 170 11.39 -6.86 -6.39
CA ASP A 170 11.01 -8.16 -5.85
C ASP A 170 10.63 -9.15 -6.95
N TYR A 171 9.96 -8.66 -8.00
CA TYR A 171 9.41 -9.48 -9.09
C TYR A 171 9.54 -8.78 -10.44
N GLY A 172 9.38 -9.56 -11.53
CA GLY A 172 9.35 -9.08 -12.90
C GLY A 172 7.97 -9.16 -13.54
N ILE A 173 7.71 -8.26 -14.49
CA ILE A 173 6.58 -8.31 -15.41
C ILE A 173 7.12 -8.11 -16.82
N THR A 174 6.66 -8.89 -17.78
CA THR A 174 7.12 -8.76 -19.17
C THR A 174 6.07 -9.25 -20.16
N THR A 175 6.42 -9.30 -21.47
CA THR A 175 5.46 -9.56 -22.55
C THR A 175 5.51 -10.97 -23.09
N THR A 176 6.67 -11.65 -23.08
CA THR A 176 6.89 -12.93 -23.79
C THR A 176 7.60 -13.96 -22.91
N LYS A 177 7.47 -15.23 -23.30
CA LYS A 177 8.14 -16.36 -22.60
C LYS A 177 9.66 -16.23 -22.64
N THR A 178 10.20 -15.76 -23.75
CA THR A 178 11.66 -15.55 -23.91
C THR A 178 12.15 -14.47 -22.95
N LEU A 179 11.46 -13.32 -22.90
CA LEU A 179 11.78 -12.27 -21.94
C LEU A 179 11.65 -12.75 -20.49
N ALA A 180 10.59 -13.49 -20.17
CA ALA A 180 10.39 -13.98 -18.81
C ALA A 180 11.56 -14.86 -18.36
N ARG A 181 11.95 -15.85 -19.19
CA ARG A 181 13.07 -16.72 -18.91
C ARG A 181 14.39 -15.96 -18.70
N GLU A 182 14.62 -14.89 -19.48
CA GLU A 182 15.83 -14.10 -19.34
C GLU A 182 15.80 -13.19 -18.08
N LEU A 183 14.63 -12.67 -17.71
CA LEU A 183 14.45 -11.86 -16.50
C LEU A 183 14.54 -12.69 -15.20
N GLU A 184 14.18 -13.98 -15.23
CA GLU A 184 14.30 -14.91 -14.11
C GLU A 184 15.74 -15.13 -13.64
N ASN A 185 16.74 -14.72 -14.43
CA ASN A 185 18.13 -14.64 -13.98
C ASN A 185 18.40 -13.52 -12.96
N TYR A 186 17.49 -12.57 -12.80
CA TYR A 186 17.67 -11.36 -11.97
C TYR A 186 16.66 -11.25 -10.83
N VAL A 187 15.45 -11.80 -11.02
CA VAL A 187 14.37 -11.78 -10.04
C VAL A 187 13.76 -13.17 -9.90
N PRO A 188 13.21 -13.53 -8.72
CA PRO A 188 12.79 -14.90 -8.43
C PRO A 188 11.58 -15.40 -9.24
N GLU A 189 10.73 -14.48 -9.74
CA GLU A 189 9.54 -14.83 -10.50
C GLU A 189 9.16 -13.70 -11.46
N VAL A 190 8.72 -14.06 -12.66
CA VAL A 190 8.33 -13.12 -13.71
C VAL A 190 6.95 -13.47 -14.24
N TYR A 191 6.06 -12.49 -14.27
CA TYR A 191 4.73 -12.64 -14.86
C TYR A 191 4.71 -12.17 -16.32
N ILE A 192 4.11 -12.98 -17.18
CA ILE A 192 3.91 -12.62 -18.59
C ILE A 192 2.56 -11.91 -18.73
N ASN A 193 2.60 -10.58 -18.79
CA ASN A 193 1.46 -9.75 -19.17
C ASN A 193 1.67 -9.28 -20.60
N ARG A 194 1.04 -9.95 -21.54
CA ARG A 194 1.18 -9.66 -22.98
C ARG A 194 0.75 -8.24 -23.30
N ASN A 195 1.31 -7.67 -24.36
CA ASN A 195 0.81 -6.45 -24.92
C ASN A 195 -0.59 -6.68 -25.52
N VAL A 196 -1.51 -5.78 -25.22
CA VAL A 196 -2.89 -5.84 -25.69
C VAL A 196 -3.34 -4.46 -26.17
N SER A 197 -4.28 -4.41 -27.06
CA SER A 197 -4.84 -3.14 -27.55
C SER A 197 -5.80 -2.53 -26.53
N SER A 198 -5.87 -1.20 -26.48
CA SER A 198 -6.87 -0.50 -25.66
C SER A 198 -8.28 -0.65 -26.22
N GLU A 199 -9.28 -0.45 -25.37
CA GLU A 199 -10.67 -0.35 -25.81
C GLU A 199 -10.84 0.75 -26.88
N LYS A 200 -10.13 1.88 -26.72
CA LYS A 200 -10.15 2.96 -27.69
C LYS A 200 -9.62 2.54 -29.08
N MET A 201 -8.59 1.70 -29.13
CA MET A 201 -8.09 1.14 -30.40
C MET A 201 -9.14 0.24 -31.05
N LEU A 202 -9.84 -0.59 -30.26
CA LEU A 202 -10.93 -1.43 -30.75
C LEU A 202 -12.08 -0.57 -31.31
N GLU A 203 -12.53 0.46 -30.61
CA GLU A 203 -13.58 1.38 -31.10
C GLU A 203 -13.22 2.04 -32.44
N ILE A 204 -11.97 2.52 -32.53
CA ILE A 204 -11.49 3.13 -33.82
C ILE A 204 -11.50 2.09 -34.92
N SER A 205 -11.01 0.89 -34.66
CA SER A 205 -10.94 -0.22 -35.62
C SER A 205 -12.34 -0.63 -36.10
N GLU A 206 -13.31 -0.77 -35.20
CA GLU A 206 -14.70 -1.10 -35.52
C GLU A 206 -15.39 -0.01 -36.35
N SER A 207 -15.09 1.27 -36.08
CA SER A 207 -15.58 2.38 -36.88
C SER A 207 -15.06 2.33 -38.33
N ILE A 208 -13.76 2.02 -38.49
CA ILE A 208 -13.12 1.89 -39.79
C ILE A 208 -13.66 0.68 -40.55
N ILE A 209 -13.88 -0.46 -39.88
CA ILE A 209 -14.50 -1.63 -40.55
C ILE A 209 -15.86 -1.28 -41.11
N LYS A 210 -16.73 -0.62 -40.33
CA LYS A 210 -18.06 -0.18 -40.76
C LYS A 210 -17.98 0.80 -41.95
N GLU A 211 -17.02 1.72 -41.94
CA GLU A 211 -16.77 2.65 -43.03
C GLU A 211 -16.37 1.91 -44.34
N ASN A 212 -15.42 0.96 -44.21
CA ASN A 212 -14.94 0.18 -45.35
C ASN A 212 -16.03 -0.76 -45.92
N GLU A 213 -16.86 -1.35 -45.07
CA GLU A 213 -18.01 -2.17 -45.47
C GLU A 213 -19.05 -1.36 -46.26
N LYS A 214 -19.23 -0.06 -45.92
CA LYS A 214 -20.17 0.85 -46.61
C LYS A 214 -19.63 1.38 -47.93
N ASN A 215 -18.35 1.75 -47.97
CA ASN A 215 -17.76 2.45 -49.11
C ASN A 215 -17.14 1.51 -50.15
N GLY A 216 -16.93 0.24 -49.79
CA GLY A 216 -16.15 -0.71 -50.56
C GLY A 216 -14.64 -0.44 -50.51
N LYS A 217 -13.85 -1.43 -50.83
CA LYS A 217 -12.39 -1.32 -51.00
C LYS A 217 -12.09 -1.38 -52.48
N ASP A 218 -11.09 -0.63 -52.96
CA ASP A 218 -10.61 -0.73 -54.34
C ASP A 218 -10.14 -2.17 -54.60
N ASP A 219 -10.88 -2.90 -55.42
CA ASP A 219 -10.62 -4.31 -55.67
C ASP A 219 -9.61 -4.54 -56.80
N ASP A 220 -9.25 -3.48 -57.52
CA ASP A 220 -8.33 -3.57 -58.66
C ASP A 220 -6.86 -3.62 -58.21
N LYS A 221 -6.55 -3.11 -56.99
CA LYS A 221 -5.20 -3.06 -56.46
C LYS A 221 -5.07 -3.90 -55.19
N ILE A 222 -3.91 -4.55 -55.03
CA ILE A 222 -3.54 -5.35 -53.84
C ILE A 222 -2.33 -4.71 -53.17
N TYR A 223 -2.50 -4.33 -51.92
CA TYR A 223 -1.45 -3.69 -51.13
C TYR A 223 -0.83 -4.67 -50.13
N LEU A 224 0.47 -4.97 -50.35
CA LEU A 224 1.33 -5.60 -49.34
C LEU A 224 1.86 -4.51 -48.44
N GLY A 225 1.69 -4.61 -47.12
CA GLY A 225 2.06 -3.54 -46.22
C GLY A 225 3.12 -3.89 -45.20
N TYR A 226 4.06 -2.99 -44.99
CA TYR A 226 5.07 -3.09 -43.93
C TYR A 226 5.02 -1.85 -43.03
N MET A 227 4.79 -2.06 -41.73
CA MET A 227 4.76 -1.00 -40.72
C MET A 227 6.05 -1.01 -39.94
N SER A 228 6.84 0.08 -40.02
CA SER A 228 8.11 0.21 -39.31
C SER A 228 8.08 1.36 -38.28
N GLY A 229 8.23 1.06 -37.01
CA GLY A 229 8.36 2.07 -35.96
C GLY A 229 9.78 2.61 -35.75
N SER A 230 10.79 1.99 -36.38
CA SER A 230 12.19 2.31 -36.21
C SER A 230 13.02 1.78 -37.36
N ILE A 231 14.12 2.46 -37.71
CA ILE A 231 15.10 2.02 -38.72
C ILE A 231 15.84 0.73 -38.30
N THR A 232 15.79 0.35 -37.03
CA THR A 232 16.35 -0.92 -36.52
C THR A 232 15.72 -2.15 -37.18
N HIS A 233 14.61 -2.01 -37.90
CA HIS A 233 13.90 -3.07 -38.60
C HIS A 233 14.27 -3.17 -40.11
N ASN A 234 15.25 -2.40 -40.60
CA ASN A 234 15.70 -2.52 -41.98
C ASN A 234 16.19 -3.94 -42.33
N PRO A 235 17.04 -4.61 -41.50
CA PRO A 235 17.47 -5.97 -41.77
C PRO A 235 16.32 -7.00 -41.83
N ASP A 236 15.30 -6.83 -41.00
CA ASP A 236 14.11 -7.71 -41.00
C ASP A 236 13.40 -7.65 -42.37
N PHE A 237 13.25 -6.47 -42.93
CA PHE A 237 12.58 -6.32 -44.23
C PHE A 237 13.43 -6.79 -45.40
N GLU A 238 14.77 -6.68 -45.32
CA GLU A 238 15.69 -7.17 -46.34
C GLU A 238 15.52 -8.66 -46.62
N LEU A 239 15.15 -9.49 -45.65
CA LEU A 239 14.89 -10.93 -45.81
C LEU A 239 13.89 -11.25 -46.90
N ILE A 240 12.87 -10.40 -47.05
CA ILE A 240 11.77 -10.64 -48.01
C ILE A 240 11.83 -9.74 -49.24
N SER A 241 12.75 -8.77 -49.28
CA SER A 241 12.84 -7.77 -50.37
C SER A 241 13.03 -8.40 -51.76
N PRO A 242 13.80 -9.51 -51.95
CA PRO A 242 13.90 -10.21 -53.24
C PRO A 242 12.53 -10.79 -53.72
N ILE A 243 11.77 -11.34 -52.77
CA ILE A 243 10.46 -11.93 -53.01
C ILE A 243 9.47 -10.83 -53.38
N ILE A 244 9.47 -9.75 -52.64
CA ILE A 244 8.62 -8.57 -52.90
C ILE A 244 8.93 -8.01 -54.32
N LYS A 245 10.19 -7.85 -54.70
CA LYS A 245 10.61 -7.45 -56.05
C LYS A 245 10.00 -8.34 -57.11
N LYS A 246 10.11 -9.67 -56.91
CA LYS A 246 9.60 -10.67 -57.86
C LYS A 246 8.08 -10.56 -58.01
N LEU A 247 7.35 -10.40 -56.92
CA LEU A 247 5.89 -10.27 -56.92
C LEU A 247 5.42 -8.97 -57.59
N LEU A 248 6.07 -7.84 -57.28
CA LEU A 248 5.76 -6.55 -57.90
C LEU A 248 6.00 -6.55 -59.42
N LYS A 249 7.02 -7.29 -59.90
CA LYS A 249 7.26 -7.46 -61.33
C LYS A 249 6.26 -8.41 -62.00
N LYS A 250 5.79 -9.44 -61.28
CA LYS A 250 4.91 -10.48 -61.83
C LYS A 250 3.44 -10.07 -61.90
N TYR A 251 2.97 -9.21 -61.02
CA TYR A 251 1.57 -8.81 -60.91
C TYR A 251 1.45 -7.30 -61.07
N ASP A 252 0.75 -6.84 -62.09
CA ASP A 252 0.62 -5.41 -62.40
C ASP A 252 -0.18 -4.66 -61.34
N ASN A 253 -1.12 -5.31 -60.70
CA ASN A 253 -2.01 -4.75 -59.70
C ASN A 253 -1.50 -4.88 -58.25
N VAL A 254 -0.28 -5.37 -58.03
CA VAL A 254 0.31 -5.51 -56.67
C VAL A 254 1.22 -4.32 -56.38
N TYR A 255 1.06 -3.74 -55.21
CA TYR A 255 1.79 -2.59 -54.69
C TYR A 255 2.37 -2.89 -53.32
N LEU A 256 3.50 -2.24 -52.95
CA LEU A 256 4.05 -2.23 -51.62
C LEU A 256 3.70 -0.92 -50.92
N SER A 257 3.08 -0.99 -49.73
CA SER A 257 2.83 0.18 -48.87
C SER A 257 3.75 0.12 -47.68
N VAL A 258 4.62 1.11 -47.50
CA VAL A 258 5.53 1.25 -46.36
C VAL A 258 5.09 2.42 -45.55
N VAL A 259 4.94 2.21 -44.22
CA VAL A 259 4.59 3.26 -43.26
C VAL A 259 5.67 3.39 -42.20
N GLY A 260 6.14 4.62 -41.99
CA GLY A 260 7.14 4.94 -40.96
C GLY A 260 8.57 4.86 -41.48
N PHE A 261 9.48 4.37 -40.60
CA PHE A 261 10.91 4.43 -40.81
C PHE A 261 11.40 3.12 -41.48
N LEU A 262 11.58 3.14 -42.79
CA LEU A 262 12.22 2.08 -43.56
C LEU A 262 13.02 2.70 -44.70
N ASP A 263 14.32 2.39 -44.74
CA ASP A 263 15.14 2.62 -45.94
C ASP A 263 14.81 1.53 -46.96
N VAL A 264 14.26 1.93 -48.10
CA VAL A 264 13.88 0.96 -49.12
C VAL A 264 15.12 0.32 -49.70
N PRO A 265 15.25 -1.02 -49.65
CA PRO A 265 16.41 -1.74 -50.16
C PRO A 265 16.74 -1.42 -51.60
N GLU A 266 18.01 -1.34 -51.90
CA GLU A 266 18.56 -0.98 -53.23
C GLU A 266 17.95 -1.85 -54.39
N ASN A 267 17.75 -3.14 -54.09
CA ASN A 267 17.17 -4.10 -55.04
C ASN A 267 15.73 -3.77 -55.47
N LEU A 268 15.01 -2.92 -54.71
CA LEU A 268 13.64 -2.50 -55.04
C LEU A 268 13.55 -1.23 -55.89
N LYS A 269 14.65 -0.56 -56.20
CA LYS A 269 14.66 0.66 -57.02
C LYS A 269 13.99 0.48 -58.41
N GLU A 270 14.20 -0.67 -59.02
CA GLU A 270 13.55 -0.96 -60.34
C GLU A 270 12.02 -0.97 -60.32
N VAL A 271 11.42 -1.19 -59.17
CA VAL A 271 9.97 -1.25 -58.96
C VAL A 271 9.46 -0.14 -58.04
N GLU A 272 10.23 0.92 -57.84
CA GLU A 272 9.89 2.04 -56.96
C GLU A 272 8.54 2.69 -57.30
N HIS A 273 8.16 2.71 -58.60
CA HIS A 273 6.87 3.21 -59.05
C HIS A 273 5.65 2.44 -58.50
N LYS A 274 5.86 1.26 -57.89
CA LYS A 274 4.85 0.46 -57.20
C LYS A 274 4.99 0.51 -55.66
N ILE A 275 5.84 1.39 -55.13
CA ILE A 275 6.06 1.56 -53.69
C ILE A 275 5.39 2.84 -53.22
N VAL A 276 4.44 2.73 -52.32
CA VAL A 276 3.75 3.84 -51.65
C VAL A 276 4.37 4.05 -50.29
N LYS A 277 5.09 5.17 -50.13
CA LYS A 277 5.67 5.55 -48.84
C LYS A 277 4.75 6.47 -48.08
N LYS A 278 4.50 6.22 -46.81
CA LYS A 278 3.73 7.05 -45.88
C LYS A 278 4.56 7.34 -44.62
N ASP A 279 4.44 8.56 -44.14
CA ASP A 279 5.15 8.98 -42.95
C ASP A 279 4.66 8.21 -41.69
N PHE A 280 5.49 8.24 -40.63
CA PHE A 280 5.08 7.78 -39.33
C PHE A 280 3.85 8.56 -38.81
N VAL A 281 2.86 7.88 -38.26
CA VAL A 281 1.60 8.49 -37.81
C VAL A 281 1.34 8.24 -36.34
N ASP A 282 0.50 9.11 -35.74
CA ASP A 282 -0.08 8.85 -34.44
C ASP A 282 -0.84 7.51 -34.44
N TRP A 283 -0.76 6.79 -33.33
CA TRP A 283 -1.35 5.46 -33.19
C TRP A 283 -2.86 5.40 -33.48
N LYS A 284 -3.60 6.51 -33.28
CA LYS A 284 -5.04 6.59 -33.59
C LYS A 284 -5.32 6.53 -35.08
N LYS A 285 -4.35 6.90 -35.93
CA LYS A 285 -4.44 6.83 -37.38
C LYS A 285 -3.95 5.51 -37.95
N LEU A 286 -3.16 4.76 -37.17
CA LEU A 286 -2.56 3.50 -37.62
C LEU A 286 -3.60 2.45 -38.04
N PRO A 287 -4.76 2.26 -37.37
CA PRO A 287 -5.79 1.31 -37.83
C PRO A 287 -6.32 1.61 -39.24
N LYS A 288 -6.48 2.90 -39.61
CA LYS A 288 -6.91 3.27 -40.95
C LYS A 288 -5.89 2.85 -42.00
N LEU A 289 -4.60 3.12 -41.76
CA LEU A 289 -3.53 2.74 -42.67
C LEU A 289 -3.40 1.22 -42.82
N ILE A 290 -3.53 0.47 -41.75
CA ILE A 290 -3.49 -1.00 -41.80
C ILE A 290 -4.73 -1.56 -42.51
N SER A 291 -5.89 -0.96 -42.36
CA SER A 291 -7.13 -1.37 -43.04
C SER A 291 -7.11 -1.19 -44.56
N GLU A 292 -6.22 -0.33 -45.08
CA GLU A 292 -6.00 -0.12 -46.51
C GLU A 292 -5.18 -1.26 -47.13
N LEU A 293 -4.46 -2.04 -46.30
CA LEU A 293 -3.65 -3.17 -46.75
C LEU A 293 -4.51 -4.40 -47.03
N ASP A 294 -4.06 -5.24 -47.98
CA ASP A 294 -4.60 -6.58 -48.19
C ASP A 294 -3.83 -7.64 -47.38
N ILE A 295 -2.54 -7.45 -47.23
CA ILE A 295 -1.65 -8.37 -46.52
C ILE A 295 -0.68 -7.54 -45.68
N ASN A 296 -0.66 -7.79 -44.37
CA ASN A 296 0.30 -7.24 -43.42
C ASN A 296 1.54 -8.14 -43.33
N LEU A 297 2.72 -7.58 -43.63
CA LEU A 297 4.00 -8.28 -43.64
C LEU A 297 4.73 -8.08 -42.31
N VAL A 298 5.19 -9.18 -41.69
CA VAL A 298 5.95 -9.17 -40.44
C VAL A 298 7.18 -10.09 -40.55
N PRO A 299 8.15 -9.73 -41.39
CA PRO A 299 9.41 -10.44 -41.44
C PRO A 299 10.22 -10.12 -40.18
N LEU A 300 10.93 -11.13 -39.64
CA LEU A 300 11.88 -11.02 -38.54
C LEU A 300 13.06 -11.96 -38.78
N GLU A 301 14.29 -11.47 -38.58
CA GLU A 301 15.47 -12.33 -38.53
C GLU A 301 15.44 -13.24 -37.29
N GLU A 302 15.98 -14.46 -37.41
CA GLU A 302 16.18 -15.34 -36.26
C GLU A 302 17.28 -14.78 -35.36
N SER A 303 16.89 -14.31 -34.18
CA SER A 303 17.80 -13.84 -33.14
C SER A 303 17.12 -13.91 -31.77
N VAL A 304 17.90 -14.02 -30.70
CA VAL A 304 17.35 -14.00 -29.32
C VAL A 304 16.57 -12.70 -29.06
N PHE A 305 17.03 -11.60 -29.65
CA PHE A 305 16.34 -10.31 -29.55
C PHE A 305 14.95 -10.34 -30.22
N ASN A 306 14.86 -10.89 -31.43
CA ASN A 306 13.58 -10.99 -32.14
C ASN A 306 12.65 -12.09 -31.59
N GLU A 307 13.20 -13.16 -30.99
CA GLU A 307 12.43 -14.14 -30.22
C GLU A 307 11.74 -13.51 -28.98
N ALA A 308 12.25 -12.39 -28.50
CA ALA A 308 11.69 -11.66 -27.37
C ALA A 308 10.62 -10.62 -27.75
N LYS A 309 10.43 -10.31 -29.05
CA LYS A 309 9.45 -9.34 -29.56
C LYS A 309 8.02 -9.78 -29.25
N SER A 310 7.11 -8.81 -29.16
CA SER A 310 5.67 -9.06 -28.97
C SER A 310 4.91 -9.17 -30.31
N GLU A 311 3.73 -9.76 -30.27
CA GLU A 311 2.84 -9.99 -31.43
C GLU A 311 2.00 -8.78 -31.83
N ASN A 312 2.32 -7.56 -31.41
CA ASN A 312 1.52 -6.36 -31.63
C ASN A 312 1.07 -6.16 -33.07
N LYS A 313 1.97 -6.36 -34.06
CA LYS A 313 1.65 -6.19 -35.50
C LYS A 313 0.55 -7.13 -35.99
N TRP A 314 0.48 -8.34 -35.42
CA TRP A 314 -0.59 -9.29 -35.74
C TRP A 314 -1.92 -8.88 -35.09
N VAL A 315 -1.87 -8.41 -33.82
CA VAL A 315 -3.05 -7.92 -33.10
C VAL A 315 -3.63 -6.68 -33.80
N GLU A 316 -2.80 -5.68 -34.11
CA GLU A 316 -3.22 -4.44 -34.76
C GLU A 316 -3.85 -4.70 -36.13
N ALA A 317 -3.25 -5.59 -36.93
CA ALA A 317 -3.81 -5.98 -38.26
C ALA A 317 -5.10 -6.78 -38.08
N GLY A 318 -5.16 -7.69 -37.12
CA GLY A 318 -6.36 -8.47 -36.82
C GLY A 318 -7.56 -7.61 -36.44
N LEU A 319 -7.34 -6.52 -35.67
CA LEU A 319 -8.42 -5.62 -35.25
C LEU A 319 -9.10 -4.88 -36.43
N VAL A 320 -8.45 -4.74 -37.56
CA VAL A 320 -9.00 -4.10 -38.76
C VAL A 320 -9.26 -5.06 -39.94
N LYS A 321 -9.33 -6.35 -39.65
CA LYS A 321 -9.56 -7.43 -40.62
C LYS A 321 -8.53 -7.45 -41.77
N THR A 322 -7.23 -7.33 -41.43
CA THR A 322 -6.12 -7.49 -42.38
C THR A 322 -5.34 -8.78 -42.05
N VAL A 323 -5.13 -9.64 -43.06
CA VAL A 323 -4.40 -10.89 -42.85
C VAL A 323 -2.91 -10.63 -42.67
N THR A 324 -2.27 -11.36 -41.75
CA THR A 324 -0.83 -11.26 -41.47
C THR A 324 -0.06 -12.44 -42.01
N VAL A 325 1.08 -12.17 -42.65
CA VAL A 325 2.13 -13.16 -42.97
C VAL A 325 3.37 -12.77 -42.20
N ALA A 326 3.87 -13.68 -41.34
CA ALA A 326 4.98 -13.42 -40.43
C ALA A 326 6.09 -14.46 -40.54
N SER A 327 7.32 -14.09 -40.19
CA SER A 327 8.36 -15.07 -39.93
C SER A 327 7.96 -15.96 -38.73
N ALA A 328 8.30 -17.25 -38.79
CA ALA A 328 8.07 -18.19 -37.69
C ALA A 328 9.09 -17.94 -36.56
N VAL A 329 9.09 -16.75 -35.97
CA VAL A 329 10.02 -16.26 -34.94
C VAL A 329 9.22 -15.72 -33.75
N GLY A 330 9.70 -15.94 -32.54
CA GLY A 330 9.15 -15.41 -31.30
C GLY A 330 7.68 -15.81 -31.06
N PRO A 331 6.87 -14.90 -30.50
CA PRO A 331 5.50 -15.19 -30.12
C PRO A 331 4.56 -15.46 -31.31
N PHE A 332 4.93 -15.08 -32.53
CA PHE A 332 4.10 -15.38 -33.70
C PHE A 332 3.87 -16.90 -33.86
N LYS A 333 4.85 -17.75 -33.47
CA LYS A 333 4.71 -19.21 -33.42
C LYS A 333 3.61 -19.67 -32.47
N ASP A 334 3.40 -18.94 -31.37
CA ASP A 334 2.41 -19.29 -30.35
C ASP A 334 0.98 -18.84 -30.74
N PHE A 335 0.84 -17.76 -31.49
CA PHE A 335 -0.45 -17.08 -31.72
C PHE A 335 -1.01 -17.26 -33.13
N ILE A 336 -0.15 -17.34 -34.13
CA ILE A 336 -0.60 -17.55 -35.50
C ILE A 336 -0.78 -19.06 -35.74
N LYS A 337 -2.02 -19.47 -35.95
CA LYS A 337 -2.37 -20.79 -36.47
C LYS A 337 -2.27 -20.73 -37.99
N ASN A 338 -1.26 -21.40 -38.54
CA ASN A 338 -0.90 -21.36 -39.97
C ASN A 338 -2.09 -21.70 -40.88
N GLY A 339 -2.46 -20.80 -41.77
CA GLY A 339 -3.63 -20.92 -42.67
C GLY A 339 -5.00 -20.68 -42.01
N GLU A 340 -5.06 -20.36 -40.69
CA GLU A 340 -6.30 -20.11 -39.96
C GLU A 340 -6.42 -18.68 -39.44
N THR A 341 -5.35 -18.15 -38.81
CA THR A 341 -5.32 -16.81 -38.22
C THR A 341 -4.15 -15.96 -38.74
N GLY A 342 -3.54 -16.40 -39.82
CA GLY A 342 -2.40 -15.81 -40.50
C GLY A 342 -1.54 -16.92 -41.11
N TYR A 343 -0.39 -16.54 -41.58
CA TYR A 343 0.61 -17.48 -42.10
C TYR A 343 1.95 -17.28 -41.39
N LEU A 344 2.66 -18.40 -41.16
CA LEU A 344 4.02 -18.46 -40.69
C LEU A 344 4.93 -18.97 -41.79
N CYS A 345 6.02 -18.28 -42.05
CA CYS A 345 7.01 -18.65 -43.06
C CYS A 345 8.39 -18.79 -42.41
N THR A 346 9.11 -19.86 -42.76
CA THR A 346 10.44 -20.18 -42.25
C THR A 346 11.55 -19.92 -43.27
N ASN A 347 11.21 -19.82 -44.58
CA ASN A 347 12.15 -19.65 -45.66
C ASN A 347 11.53 -18.86 -46.84
N GLU A 348 12.36 -18.44 -47.77
CA GLU A 348 11.96 -17.63 -48.93
C GLU A 348 10.87 -18.29 -49.78
N LYS A 349 10.96 -19.62 -49.97
CA LYS A 349 9.98 -20.36 -50.77
C LYS A 349 8.59 -20.29 -50.13
N GLU A 350 8.50 -20.50 -48.80
CA GLU A 350 7.22 -20.39 -48.10
C GLU A 350 6.65 -18.98 -48.15
N TRP A 351 7.48 -17.95 -48.04
CA TRP A 351 7.08 -16.57 -48.18
C TRP A 351 6.49 -16.34 -49.59
N GLU A 352 7.18 -16.77 -50.67
CA GLU A 352 6.73 -16.62 -52.04
C GLU A 352 5.40 -17.33 -52.27
N GLU A 353 5.31 -18.63 -51.98
CA GLU A 353 4.12 -19.44 -52.16
C GLU A 353 2.90 -18.90 -51.38
N THR A 354 3.12 -18.46 -50.14
CA THR A 354 2.07 -17.89 -49.30
C THR A 354 1.56 -16.58 -49.82
N LEU A 355 2.46 -15.66 -50.15
CA LEU A 355 2.07 -14.36 -50.72
C LEU A 355 1.35 -14.52 -52.05
N GLU A 356 1.83 -15.37 -52.97
CA GLU A 356 1.13 -15.67 -54.24
C GLU A 356 -0.27 -16.23 -54.01
N LYS A 357 -0.44 -17.15 -53.08
CA LYS A 357 -1.73 -17.73 -52.69
C LYS A 357 -2.71 -16.65 -52.25
N LEU A 358 -2.24 -15.77 -51.35
CA LEU A 358 -3.05 -14.70 -50.78
C LEU A 358 -3.33 -13.60 -51.81
N ILE A 359 -2.42 -13.29 -52.73
CA ILE A 359 -2.65 -12.34 -53.84
C ILE A 359 -3.77 -12.84 -54.70
N LYS A 360 -3.80 -14.13 -55.05
CA LYS A 360 -4.80 -14.71 -55.97
C LYS A 360 -6.17 -14.97 -55.35
N ASP A 361 -6.25 -15.16 -54.04
CA ASP A 361 -7.49 -15.58 -53.35
C ASP A 361 -7.96 -14.57 -52.32
N LYS A 362 -8.82 -13.64 -52.73
CA LYS A 362 -9.47 -12.63 -51.90
C LYS A 362 -10.34 -13.29 -50.81
N ASN A 363 -11.06 -14.36 -51.12
CA ASN A 363 -11.95 -15.02 -50.20
C ASN A 363 -11.16 -15.67 -49.03
N LEU A 364 -10.01 -16.24 -49.35
CA LEU A 364 -9.10 -16.79 -48.36
C LEU A 364 -8.55 -15.69 -47.43
N ARG A 365 -8.12 -14.53 -47.99
CA ARG A 365 -7.69 -13.36 -47.19
C ARG A 365 -8.78 -12.95 -46.19
N ASN A 366 -9.99 -12.76 -46.67
CA ASN A 366 -11.13 -12.30 -45.89
C ASN A 366 -11.51 -13.33 -44.79
N LYS A 367 -11.50 -14.62 -45.13
CA LYS A 367 -11.81 -15.71 -44.18
C LYS A 367 -10.82 -15.73 -43.01
N ILE A 368 -9.52 -15.63 -43.31
CA ILE A 368 -8.46 -15.64 -42.27
C ILE A 368 -8.54 -14.37 -41.44
N ALA A 369 -8.69 -13.21 -42.06
CA ALA A 369 -8.80 -11.92 -41.41
C ALA A 369 -10.01 -11.84 -40.46
N GLU A 370 -11.18 -12.35 -40.88
CA GLU A 370 -12.37 -12.42 -40.04
C GLU A 370 -12.16 -13.35 -38.82
N LYS A 371 -11.52 -14.50 -39.02
CA LYS A 371 -11.20 -15.42 -37.92
C LYS A 371 -10.24 -14.79 -36.91
N THR A 372 -9.21 -14.09 -37.41
CA THR A 372 -8.25 -13.37 -36.60
C THR A 372 -8.93 -12.26 -35.79
N TYR A 373 -9.76 -11.42 -36.46
CA TYR A 373 -10.53 -10.37 -35.81
C TYR A 373 -11.37 -10.90 -34.63
N ASN A 374 -12.07 -12.03 -34.84
CA ASN A 374 -12.92 -12.62 -33.80
C ASN A 374 -12.15 -13.14 -32.59
N ILE A 375 -10.87 -13.47 -32.73
CA ILE A 375 -9.98 -13.85 -31.65
C ILE A 375 -9.42 -12.60 -30.96
N VAL A 376 -8.75 -11.70 -31.70
CA VAL A 376 -8.03 -10.59 -31.12
C VAL A 376 -8.94 -9.62 -30.39
N ARG A 377 -10.16 -9.37 -30.89
CA ARG A 377 -11.12 -8.48 -30.21
C ARG A 377 -11.58 -9.00 -28.84
N LYS A 378 -11.46 -10.29 -28.57
CA LYS A 378 -11.86 -10.92 -27.29
C LYS A 378 -10.68 -11.20 -26.37
N GLU A 379 -9.53 -11.56 -26.93
CA GLU A 379 -8.40 -12.06 -26.18
C GLU A 379 -7.23 -11.08 -26.08
N ASN A 380 -7.22 -9.99 -26.90
CA ASN A 380 -6.11 -9.05 -26.96
C ASN A 380 -6.55 -7.59 -26.72
N VAL A 381 -7.59 -7.38 -25.91
CA VAL A 381 -8.08 -6.05 -25.54
C VAL A 381 -8.07 -5.87 -24.03
N THR A 382 -7.67 -4.69 -23.57
CA THR A 382 -7.54 -4.33 -22.15
C THR A 382 -8.77 -4.66 -21.32
N ALA A 383 -9.98 -4.41 -21.87
CA ALA A 383 -11.24 -4.67 -21.18
C ALA A 383 -11.46 -6.14 -20.74
N TYR A 384 -10.76 -7.10 -21.36
CA TYR A 384 -10.97 -8.53 -21.11
C TYR A 384 -9.76 -9.24 -20.51
N THR A 385 -8.62 -8.59 -20.39
CA THR A 385 -7.34 -9.26 -20.10
C THR A 385 -6.73 -8.91 -18.73
N GLY A 386 -7.33 -8.01 -17.95
CA GLY A 386 -6.76 -7.52 -16.69
C GLY A 386 -6.72 -8.52 -15.54
N MET A 387 -7.58 -9.56 -15.56
CA MET A 387 -7.76 -10.47 -14.43
C MET A 387 -6.48 -11.29 -14.11
N GLY A 388 -5.71 -11.68 -15.12
CA GLY A 388 -4.46 -12.41 -14.92
C GLY A 388 -3.41 -11.57 -14.18
N LEU A 389 -3.18 -10.34 -14.65
CA LEU A 389 -2.27 -9.39 -14.00
C LEU A 389 -2.72 -9.08 -12.57
N ALA A 390 -4.02 -8.81 -12.37
CA ALA A 390 -4.55 -8.53 -11.03
C ALA A 390 -4.34 -9.69 -10.05
N ARG A 391 -4.57 -10.94 -10.47
CA ARG A 391 -4.30 -12.13 -9.64
C ARG A 391 -2.83 -12.28 -9.31
N PHE A 392 -1.95 -12.05 -10.27
CA PHE A 392 -0.51 -12.06 -10.01
C PHE A 392 -0.12 -11.01 -8.98
N LEU A 393 -0.51 -9.75 -9.18
CA LEU A 393 -0.23 -8.67 -8.25
C LEU A 393 -0.77 -8.98 -6.85
N GLU A 394 -2.03 -9.43 -6.72
CA GLU A 394 -2.62 -9.75 -5.41
C GLU A 394 -1.91 -10.93 -4.72
N SER A 395 -1.36 -11.88 -5.47
CA SER A 395 -0.58 -12.99 -4.92
C SER A 395 0.79 -12.56 -4.37
N LYS A 396 1.32 -11.40 -4.81
CA LYS A 396 2.65 -10.88 -4.45
C LYS A 396 2.59 -9.68 -3.53
N LEU A 397 1.53 -8.88 -3.61
CA LEU A 397 1.30 -7.79 -2.67
C LEU A 397 1.15 -8.36 -1.26
N LYS A 398 1.81 -7.72 -0.31
CA LYS A 398 1.66 -8.10 1.10
C LYS A 398 0.23 -7.86 1.57
N GLU A 399 -0.22 -8.67 2.51
CA GLU A 399 -1.52 -8.49 3.13
C GLU A 399 -1.57 -7.12 3.81
N ASN A 400 -2.49 -6.25 3.37
CA ASN A 400 -2.59 -4.91 3.89
C ASN A 400 -3.65 -4.81 4.99
N ILE A 401 -3.31 -4.02 6.01
CA ILE A 401 -4.20 -3.72 7.14
C ILE A 401 -4.26 -2.22 7.39
N LEU A 402 -5.47 -1.68 7.48
CA LEU A 402 -5.75 -0.28 7.73
C LEU A 402 -6.25 -0.09 9.17
N PHE A 403 -5.49 0.61 10.00
CA PHE A 403 -5.99 1.07 11.29
C PHE A 403 -6.59 2.47 11.17
N VAL A 404 -7.85 2.64 11.58
CA VAL A 404 -8.52 3.94 11.57
C VAL A 404 -8.52 4.51 12.98
N LEU A 405 -7.74 5.58 13.17
CA LEU A 405 -7.60 6.28 14.44
C LEU A 405 -8.36 7.61 14.45
N PRO A 406 -9.00 7.98 15.55
CA PRO A 406 -9.63 9.31 15.67
C PRO A 406 -8.62 10.45 15.61
N SER A 407 -7.41 10.20 16.12
CA SER A 407 -6.28 11.11 16.17
C SER A 407 -4.97 10.34 16.39
N THR A 408 -3.85 10.92 16.01
CA THR A 408 -2.51 10.37 16.28
C THR A 408 -1.88 10.93 17.57
N ASN A 409 -2.62 11.77 18.32
CA ASN A 409 -2.17 12.34 19.58
C ASN A 409 -1.87 11.22 20.61
N ILE A 410 -0.89 11.46 21.47
CA ILE A 410 -0.44 10.51 22.47
C ILE A 410 -1.57 10.19 23.48
N SER A 411 -1.96 8.95 23.54
CA SER A 411 -2.85 8.39 24.57
C SER A 411 -2.54 6.90 24.74
N GLY A 412 -2.99 6.30 25.85
CA GLY A 412 -2.78 4.86 26.09
C GLY A 412 -3.29 3.99 24.94
N GLY A 413 -4.53 4.23 24.47
CA GLY A 413 -5.13 3.47 23.39
C GLY A 413 -4.41 3.66 22.04
N VAL A 414 -3.93 4.86 21.74
CA VAL A 414 -3.15 5.12 20.52
C VAL A 414 -1.81 4.41 20.56
N ASN A 415 -1.14 4.37 21.72
CA ASN A 415 0.14 3.67 21.86
C ASN A 415 -0.02 2.15 21.72
N VAL A 416 -1.12 1.57 22.20
CA VAL A 416 -1.46 0.15 21.95
C VAL A 416 -1.57 -0.13 20.45
N VAL A 417 -2.32 0.69 19.72
CA VAL A 417 -2.45 0.54 18.27
C VAL A 417 -1.11 0.68 17.56
N LYS A 418 -0.29 1.67 17.94
CA LYS A 418 1.06 1.83 17.39
C LYS A 418 1.93 0.58 17.61
N LYS A 419 1.83 -0.03 18.79
CA LYS A 419 2.55 -1.29 19.10
C LYS A 419 2.07 -2.43 18.22
N HIS A 420 0.74 -2.60 18.09
CA HIS A 420 0.16 -3.60 17.19
C HIS A 420 0.59 -3.37 15.73
N CYS A 421 0.63 -2.12 15.26
CA CYS A 421 1.15 -1.79 13.93
C CYS A 421 2.60 -2.25 13.74
N ASN A 422 3.48 -2.03 14.74
CA ASN A 422 4.87 -2.47 14.67
C ASN A 422 4.98 -4.00 14.63
N ILE A 423 4.24 -4.71 15.48
CA ILE A 423 4.21 -6.17 15.51
C ILE A 423 3.76 -6.73 14.16
N LEU A 424 2.65 -6.24 13.63
CA LEU A 424 2.11 -6.69 12.34
C LEU A 424 3.08 -6.42 11.18
N ARG A 425 3.73 -5.24 11.17
CA ARG A 425 4.73 -4.93 10.16
C ARG A 425 5.94 -5.86 10.24
N ASP A 426 6.43 -6.16 11.43
CA ASP A 426 7.57 -7.07 11.64
C ASP A 426 7.22 -8.50 11.16
N TYR A 427 5.93 -8.85 11.14
CA TYR A 427 5.39 -10.09 10.59
C TYR A 427 5.07 -10.05 9.07
N GLY A 428 5.34 -8.93 8.42
CA GLY A 428 5.24 -8.81 6.96
C GLY A 428 3.93 -8.21 6.43
N TYR A 429 3.08 -7.63 7.29
CA TYR A 429 1.89 -6.89 6.83
C TYR A 429 2.28 -5.50 6.28
N ASP A 430 1.60 -5.06 5.21
CA ASP A 430 1.58 -3.64 4.80
C ASP A 430 0.61 -2.89 5.71
N VAL A 431 1.14 -2.19 6.70
CA VAL A 431 0.34 -1.51 7.72
C VAL A 431 0.23 -0.02 7.40
N THR A 432 -1.01 0.47 7.32
CA THR A 432 -1.30 1.89 7.17
C THR A 432 -2.24 2.38 8.28
N VAL A 433 -1.95 3.53 8.85
CA VAL A 433 -2.83 4.25 9.78
C VAL A 433 -3.56 5.36 9.03
N LEU A 434 -4.89 5.34 9.07
CA LEU A 434 -5.75 6.43 8.62
C LEU A 434 -6.14 7.28 9.81
N SER A 435 -5.60 8.49 9.89
CA SER A 435 -5.98 9.45 10.92
C SER A 435 -7.23 10.23 10.50
N MET A 436 -8.21 10.33 11.41
CA MET A 436 -9.38 11.20 11.23
C MET A 436 -9.05 12.67 11.51
N ASP A 437 -7.90 12.96 12.09
CA ASP A 437 -7.37 14.31 12.30
C ASP A 437 -6.56 14.80 11.06
N PHE A 438 -6.02 16.02 11.14
CA PHE A 438 -5.41 16.71 9.98
C PHE A 438 -3.94 16.37 9.74
N ASP A 439 -3.30 15.72 10.68
CA ASP A 439 -1.89 15.36 10.56
C ASP A 439 -1.76 14.05 9.74
N ASP A 440 -0.94 14.12 8.70
CA ASP A 440 -0.59 13.01 7.80
C ASP A 440 0.90 12.69 7.82
N ASP A 441 1.63 13.28 8.77
CA ASP A 441 3.02 12.93 9.01
C ASP A 441 3.10 11.53 9.60
N ASN A 442 4.10 10.76 9.18
CA ASN A 442 4.31 9.43 9.74
C ASN A 442 4.52 9.52 11.25
N ILE A 443 3.74 8.73 11.98
CA ILE A 443 3.94 8.59 13.42
C ILE A 443 5.08 7.62 13.68
N SER A 444 5.83 7.87 14.76
CA SER A 444 6.89 6.96 15.22
C SER A 444 6.50 6.32 16.54
N TYR A 445 6.89 5.08 16.73
CA TYR A 445 6.76 4.36 18.00
C TYR A 445 7.92 3.38 18.18
N GLU A 446 8.62 3.47 19.30
CA GLU A 446 9.82 2.68 19.60
C GLU A 446 10.87 2.74 18.46
N GLY A 447 11.12 3.94 17.92
CA GLY A 447 12.09 4.18 16.86
C GLY A 447 11.68 3.72 15.46
N LYS A 448 10.46 3.16 15.30
CA LYS A 448 9.94 2.70 14.02
C LYS A 448 8.86 3.65 13.50
N GLU A 449 9.02 4.11 12.27
CA GLU A 449 7.97 4.90 11.59
C GLU A 449 6.81 3.99 11.16
N ILE A 450 5.59 4.49 11.28
CA ILE A 450 4.35 3.84 10.83
C ILE A 450 3.73 4.69 9.74
N ASN A 451 3.45 4.08 8.58
CA ASN A 451 2.80 4.78 7.47
C ASN A 451 1.47 5.39 7.91
N THR A 452 1.35 6.72 7.79
CA THR A 452 0.17 7.45 8.27
C THR A 452 -0.35 8.39 7.20
N VAL A 453 -1.66 8.34 6.95
CA VAL A 453 -2.38 9.23 6.03
C VAL A 453 -3.57 9.87 6.73
N SER A 454 -3.89 11.12 6.36
CA SER A 454 -5.04 11.84 6.91
C SER A 454 -6.23 11.75 5.97
N ILE A 455 -7.41 11.38 6.47
CA ILE A 455 -8.65 11.34 5.70
C ILE A 455 -9.06 12.72 5.16
N ASN A 456 -8.66 13.79 5.85
CA ASN A 456 -8.99 15.14 5.43
C ASN A 456 -8.16 15.64 4.24
N LYS A 457 -7.02 14.99 3.96
CA LYS A 457 -6.09 15.34 2.87
C LYS A 457 -6.01 14.27 1.79
N THR A 458 -6.61 13.08 2.00
CA THR A 458 -6.42 11.92 1.14
C THR A 458 -7.76 11.32 0.74
N PHE A 459 -7.95 11.09 -0.56
CA PHE A 459 -9.01 10.25 -1.10
C PHE A 459 -8.56 8.81 -1.11
N ILE A 460 -9.36 7.93 -0.53
CA ILE A 460 -9.05 6.50 -0.45
C ILE A 460 -9.74 5.78 -1.61
N HIS A 461 -8.95 5.08 -2.45
CA HIS A 461 -9.42 4.32 -3.60
C HIS A 461 -8.98 2.85 -3.56
N ALA A 462 -7.95 2.54 -2.78
CA ALA A 462 -7.37 1.22 -2.71
C ALA A 462 -8.25 0.20 -2.01
N TYR A 463 -8.01 -1.07 -2.31
CA TYR A 463 -8.59 -2.20 -1.61
C TYR A 463 -7.79 -2.52 -0.33
N PHE A 464 -8.51 -2.84 0.75
CA PHE A 464 -7.92 -3.32 2.00
C PHE A 464 -8.40 -4.72 2.32
N LYS A 465 -7.45 -5.62 2.61
CA LYS A 465 -7.77 -6.96 3.09
C LYS A 465 -8.46 -6.88 4.45
N LYS A 466 -7.89 -6.07 5.35
CA LYS A 466 -8.41 -5.85 6.69
C LYS A 466 -8.47 -4.35 7.00
N ALA A 467 -9.52 -3.93 7.70
CA ALA A 467 -9.58 -2.60 8.31
C ALA A 467 -10.07 -2.68 9.75
N VAL A 468 -9.42 -1.94 10.63
CA VAL A 468 -9.61 -1.96 12.07
C VAL A 468 -10.03 -0.57 12.55
N GLY A 469 -11.28 -0.42 12.96
CA GLY A 469 -11.71 0.75 13.72
C GLY A 469 -11.23 0.65 15.16
N THR A 470 -10.81 1.76 15.74
CA THR A 470 -10.20 1.79 17.09
C THR A 470 -10.99 2.61 18.10
N LEU A 471 -12.08 3.21 17.65
CA LEU A 471 -13.07 3.94 18.44
C LEU A 471 -14.41 3.88 17.69
N TRP A 472 -15.53 3.98 18.40
CA TRP A 472 -16.87 3.94 17.80
C TRP A 472 -17.03 4.89 16.59
N SER A 473 -16.48 6.11 16.68
CA SER A 473 -16.57 7.10 15.59
C SER A 473 -15.74 6.75 14.35
N THR A 474 -14.73 5.87 14.47
CA THR A 474 -13.92 5.42 13.34
C THR A 474 -14.58 4.28 12.57
N MET A 475 -15.59 3.63 13.20
CA MET A 475 -16.34 2.56 12.57
C MET A 475 -17.24 3.05 11.43
N ASP A 476 -17.61 4.33 11.41
CA ASP A 476 -18.34 4.93 10.29
C ASP A 476 -17.56 4.81 8.98
N PHE A 477 -16.24 5.06 9.01
CA PHE A 477 -15.39 4.84 7.85
C PHE A 477 -15.27 3.37 7.49
N VAL A 478 -14.95 2.51 8.46
CA VAL A 478 -14.77 1.06 8.25
C VAL A 478 -16.03 0.42 7.68
N LYS A 479 -17.20 0.83 8.15
CA LYS A 479 -18.50 0.34 7.66
C LYS A 479 -18.84 0.91 6.27
N GLY A 480 -18.61 2.20 6.06
CA GLY A 480 -19.00 2.92 4.84
C GLY A 480 -18.12 2.66 3.63
N TYR A 481 -16.85 2.29 3.82
CA TYR A 481 -15.94 2.08 2.70
C TYR A 481 -16.08 0.66 2.13
N HIS A 482 -16.53 0.57 0.87
CA HIS A 482 -16.91 -0.69 0.24
C HIS A 482 -15.75 -1.61 -0.19
N LYS A 483 -14.50 -1.10 -0.27
CA LYS A 483 -13.32 -1.87 -0.68
C LYS A 483 -12.56 -2.44 0.53
N ILE A 484 -13.26 -2.88 1.56
CA ILE A 484 -12.71 -3.59 2.72
C ILE A 484 -13.30 -5.01 2.72
N LYS A 485 -12.44 -6.03 2.75
CA LYS A 485 -12.88 -7.43 2.80
C LYS A 485 -13.27 -7.86 4.22
N GLU A 486 -12.41 -7.58 5.19
CA GLU A 486 -12.60 -7.96 6.59
C GLU A 486 -12.64 -6.70 7.46
N LYS A 487 -13.76 -6.50 8.14
CA LYS A 487 -13.98 -5.36 9.04
C LYS A 487 -13.77 -5.81 10.47
N LYS A 488 -12.96 -5.08 11.21
CA LYS A 488 -12.63 -5.38 12.60
C LYS A 488 -12.83 -4.14 13.47
N TYR A 489 -13.25 -4.35 14.72
CA TYR A 489 -13.39 -3.30 15.70
C TYR A 489 -12.56 -3.64 16.93
N LEU A 490 -11.47 -2.92 17.16
CA LEU A 490 -10.63 -3.04 18.35
C LEU A 490 -11.23 -2.19 19.48
N VAL A 491 -12.05 -2.82 20.30
CA VAL A 491 -12.68 -2.20 21.44
C VAL A 491 -11.69 -2.17 22.61
N GLN A 492 -11.28 -0.98 23.01
CA GLN A 492 -10.30 -0.78 24.07
C GLN A 492 -10.91 -0.32 25.40
N ASN A 493 -12.17 0.12 25.38
CA ASN A 493 -12.92 0.54 26.57
C ASN A 493 -14.41 0.46 26.26
N PHE A 494 -15.26 0.59 27.30
CA PHE A 494 -16.69 0.75 27.12
C PHE A 494 -17.00 2.20 26.77
N GLU A 495 -16.98 2.50 25.48
CA GLU A 495 -16.94 3.87 24.95
C GLU A 495 -18.23 4.64 25.15
N THR A 496 -19.36 3.94 25.43
CA THR A 496 -20.63 4.57 25.82
C THR A 496 -20.51 5.34 27.12
N ASP A 497 -19.61 4.92 28.03
CA ASP A 497 -19.41 5.57 29.34
C ASP A 497 -18.57 6.86 29.26
N PHE A 498 -18.06 7.20 28.10
CA PHE A 498 -17.48 8.53 27.84
C PHE A 498 -18.53 9.64 27.80
N TYR A 499 -19.82 9.28 27.78
CA TYR A 499 -20.92 10.21 27.61
C TYR A 499 -21.98 10.01 28.69
N GLU A 500 -22.60 11.12 29.12
CA GLU A 500 -23.71 11.12 30.07
C GLU A 500 -24.95 10.41 29.49
N THR A 501 -25.79 9.89 30.36
CA THR A 501 -27.07 9.25 30.00
C THR A 501 -27.97 10.23 29.24
N GLY A 502 -28.51 9.82 28.09
CA GLY A 502 -29.30 10.67 27.20
C GLY A 502 -28.47 11.47 26.17
N HIS A 503 -27.17 11.48 26.28
CA HIS A 503 -26.33 12.16 25.29
C HIS A 503 -26.38 11.44 23.93
N TYR A 504 -26.51 12.21 22.85
CA TYR A 504 -26.58 11.65 21.48
C TYR A 504 -25.44 10.69 21.14
N PHE A 505 -24.20 11.07 21.47
CA PHE A 505 -23.02 10.24 21.18
C PHE A 505 -22.97 8.94 22.00
N LYS A 506 -23.60 8.89 23.17
CA LYS A 506 -23.76 7.63 23.91
C LYS A 506 -24.56 6.61 23.09
N ASN A 507 -25.66 7.07 22.49
CA ASN A 507 -26.49 6.21 21.62
C ASN A 507 -25.71 5.79 20.37
N MET A 508 -24.95 6.69 19.74
CA MET A 508 -24.14 6.38 18.56
C MET A 508 -23.06 5.34 18.88
N ALA A 509 -22.34 5.48 19.99
CA ALA A 509 -21.37 4.49 20.45
C ALA A 509 -22.06 3.14 20.71
N ASN A 510 -23.21 3.13 21.37
CA ASN A 510 -23.97 1.91 21.63
C ASN A 510 -24.40 1.17 20.35
N LEU A 511 -24.78 1.92 19.30
CA LEU A 511 -25.14 1.33 18.01
C LEU A 511 -24.00 0.53 17.39
N THR A 512 -22.75 0.93 17.59
CA THR A 512 -21.60 0.20 17.02
C THR A 512 -21.42 -1.21 17.59
N TYR A 513 -21.96 -1.48 18.78
CA TYR A 513 -21.96 -2.82 19.39
C TYR A 513 -23.16 -3.67 18.96
N ASN A 514 -24.26 -3.06 18.48
CA ASN A 514 -25.51 -3.76 18.18
C ASN A 514 -25.73 -4.12 16.72
N PHE A 515 -25.32 -3.25 15.78
CA PHE A 515 -25.72 -3.37 14.36
C PHE A 515 -24.64 -3.86 13.40
N PHE A 516 -23.42 -4.06 13.85
CA PHE A 516 -22.34 -4.49 12.96
C PHE A 516 -22.20 -6.02 12.94
N ASN A 517 -23.06 -6.68 12.15
CA ASN A 517 -23.02 -8.14 12.03
C ASN A 517 -21.89 -8.66 11.14
N ASP A 518 -21.34 -7.81 10.26
CA ASP A 518 -20.22 -8.12 9.35
C ASP A 518 -18.86 -7.71 9.93
N THR A 519 -18.81 -7.43 11.23
CA THR A 519 -17.62 -6.92 11.92
C THR A 519 -17.17 -7.89 13.00
N GLU A 520 -15.87 -8.22 12.97
CA GLU A 520 -15.24 -9.01 14.02
C GLU A 520 -14.82 -8.09 15.17
N TYR A 521 -15.19 -8.45 16.38
CA TYR A 521 -14.85 -7.68 17.58
C TYR A 521 -13.55 -8.20 18.18
N LEU A 522 -12.63 -7.29 18.41
CA LEU A 522 -11.32 -7.53 19.01
C LEU A 522 -11.22 -6.73 20.33
N THR A 523 -10.54 -7.24 21.31
CA THR A 523 -10.26 -6.48 22.54
C THR A 523 -8.93 -6.85 23.16
N ILE A 524 -8.43 -5.92 23.99
CA ILE A 524 -7.18 -6.04 24.75
C ILE A 524 -7.43 -6.21 26.25
N SER A 525 -8.69 -6.29 26.66
CA SER A 525 -9.11 -6.35 28.06
C SER A 525 -10.12 -7.46 28.28
N LYS A 526 -9.86 -8.31 29.27
CA LYS A 526 -10.80 -9.36 29.67
C LYS A 526 -12.15 -8.79 30.10
N TRP A 527 -12.13 -7.66 30.79
CA TRP A 527 -13.34 -6.94 31.17
C TRP A 527 -14.17 -6.50 29.96
N CYS A 528 -13.52 -5.97 28.90
CA CYS A 528 -14.21 -5.63 27.66
C CYS A 528 -14.77 -6.87 26.94
N GLU A 529 -14.03 -7.99 26.92
CA GLU A 529 -14.52 -9.25 26.37
C GLU A 529 -15.78 -9.70 27.08
N ASP A 530 -15.77 -9.70 28.41
CA ASP A 530 -16.89 -10.20 29.23
C ASP A 530 -18.16 -9.38 29.02
N TRP A 531 -18.09 -8.04 29.00
CA TRP A 531 -19.30 -7.27 28.77
C TRP A 531 -19.75 -7.28 27.30
N LEU A 532 -18.88 -7.34 26.31
CA LEU A 532 -19.27 -7.53 24.91
C LEU A 532 -20.01 -8.86 24.72
N ARG A 533 -19.52 -9.93 25.32
CA ARG A 533 -20.18 -11.25 25.30
C ARG A 533 -21.52 -11.25 26.04
N ASN A 534 -21.55 -10.75 27.25
CA ASN A 534 -22.70 -10.86 28.14
C ASN A 534 -23.79 -9.83 27.86
N LYS A 535 -23.42 -8.61 27.43
CA LYS A 535 -24.42 -7.54 27.18
C LYS A 535 -24.79 -7.38 25.72
N TYR A 536 -23.90 -7.66 24.79
CA TYR A 536 -24.12 -7.45 23.36
C TYR A 536 -24.10 -8.74 22.55
N PHE A 537 -23.87 -9.89 23.19
CA PHE A 537 -23.88 -11.22 22.57
C PHE A 537 -22.93 -11.31 21.38
N LYS A 538 -21.75 -10.68 21.46
CA LYS A 538 -20.73 -10.70 20.43
C LYS A 538 -19.71 -11.80 20.65
N GLU A 539 -19.31 -12.45 19.56
CA GLU A 539 -18.08 -13.23 19.57
C GLU A 539 -16.91 -12.25 19.56
N VAL A 540 -15.96 -12.43 20.44
CA VAL A 540 -14.86 -11.50 20.67
C VAL A 540 -13.55 -12.26 20.70
N LYS A 541 -12.58 -11.83 19.89
CA LYS A 541 -11.20 -12.28 20.03
C LYS A 541 -10.48 -11.40 21.06
N PHE A 542 -9.74 -12.03 21.95
CA PHE A 542 -9.00 -11.37 23.03
C PHE A 542 -7.50 -11.63 22.93
N ALA A 543 -6.70 -10.58 23.11
CA ALA A 543 -5.30 -10.68 23.45
C ALA A 543 -4.96 -9.65 24.53
N PRO A 544 -4.17 -10.02 25.54
CA PRO A 544 -3.85 -9.11 26.64
C PRO A 544 -2.98 -7.95 26.17
N ASN A 545 -3.09 -6.81 26.83
CA ASN A 545 -2.12 -5.74 26.70
C ASN A 545 -0.78 -6.14 27.32
N GLY A 546 0.29 -5.60 26.75
CA GLY A 546 1.65 -5.83 27.20
C GLY A 546 2.37 -4.57 27.64
N ILE A 547 3.54 -4.77 28.22
CA ILE A 547 4.49 -3.74 28.60
C ILE A 547 5.82 -3.96 27.87
N ASN A 548 6.57 -2.91 27.66
CA ASN A 548 7.96 -3.01 27.20
C ASN A 548 8.89 -3.06 28.44
N THR A 549 9.21 -4.25 28.90
CA THR A 549 10.07 -4.43 30.12
C THR A 549 11.48 -3.86 29.92
N SER A 550 11.95 -3.69 28.67
CA SER A 550 13.23 -3.04 28.40
C SER A 550 13.23 -1.54 28.73
N LEU A 551 12.07 -0.88 28.67
CA LEU A 551 11.91 0.52 29.06
C LEU A 551 11.77 0.65 30.63
N PHE A 552 11.37 -0.41 31.29
CA PHE A 552 11.16 -0.47 32.73
C PHE A 552 12.10 -1.51 33.36
N PRO A 553 13.43 -1.29 33.32
CA PRO A 553 14.39 -2.27 33.82
C PRO A 553 14.28 -2.44 35.34
N PHE A 554 14.46 -3.68 35.78
CA PHE A 554 14.50 -3.98 37.23
C PHE A 554 15.58 -3.18 37.94
N LYS A 555 15.20 -2.58 39.04
CA LYS A 555 16.11 -1.93 40.00
C LYS A 555 15.73 -2.35 41.40
N GLY A 556 16.66 -2.96 42.14
CA GLY A 556 16.47 -3.32 43.53
C GLY A 556 16.08 -2.12 44.41
N ARG A 557 15.24 -2.35 45.42
CA ARG A 557 14.76 -1.33 46.37
C ARG A 557 15.37 -1.58 47.74
N ASN A 558 15.82 -0.51 48.36
CA ASN A 558 16.27 -0.55 49.75
C ASN A 558 15.19 0.03 50.68
N PHE A 559 14.46 -0.81 51.35
CA PHE A 559 13.41 -0.40 52.29
C PHE A 559 13.95 0.00 53.70
N GLU A 560 15.26 -0.05 53.89
CA GLU A 560 15.95 0.45 55.11
C GLU A 560 16.39 1.93 54.92
N GLU A 561 15.98 2.59 53.82
CA GLU A 561 16.22 4.03 53.61
C GLU A 561 15.48 4.87 54.68
N ASN A 562 15.95 6.10 54.92
CA ASN A 562 15.34 6.99 55.89
C ASN A 562 13.86 7.28 55.60
N LYS A 563 13.46 7.29 54.31
CA LYS A 563 12.07 7.45 53.87
C LYS A 563 11.71 6.46 52.75
N ILE A 564 10.59 5.81 52.88
CA ILE A 564 9.99 4.97 51.85
C ILE A 564 9.25 5.87 50.87
N LYS A 565 9.55 5.77 49.58
CA LYS A 565 8.97 6.60 48.53
C LYS A 565 7.66 5.98 47.99
N ILE A 566 6.56 6.74 48.12
CA ILE A 566 5.25 6.33 47.63
C ILE A 566 4.95 7.15 46.37
N LEU A 567 4.67 6.45 45.23
CA LEU A 567 4.24 7.06 43.99
C LEU A 567 2.72 7.04 43.94
N VAL A 568 2.12 8.20 43.71
CA VAL A 568 0.73 8.35 43.30
C VAL A 568 0.73 8.73 41.82
N GLU A 569 -0.04 8.00 40.97
CA GLU A 569 -0.17 8.29 39.55
C GLU A 569 -1.63 8.49 39.20
N GLY A 570 -1.90 9.54 38.42
CA GLY A 570 -3.21 9.83 37.85
C GLY A 570 -3.51 11.30 37.67
N ASN A 571 -4.52 11.60 36.84
CA ASN A 571 -5.02 12.97 36.66
C ASN A 571 -6.02 13.30 37.78
N SER A 572 -5.72 14.30 38.61
CA SER A 572 -6.58 14.75 39.71
C SER A 572 -7.90 15.38 39.29
N GLU A 573 -8.05 15.69 37.97
CA GLU A 573 -9.28 16.23 37.40
C GLU A 573 -10.26 15.13 36.94
N ASP A 574 -9.77 13.89 36.80
CA ASP A 574 -10.58 12.77 36.35
C ASP A 574 -11.15 12.00 37.57
N TYR A 575 -12.46 12.07 37.74
CA TYR A 575 -13.12 11.46 38.94
C TYR A 575 -12.84 9.95 39.06
N TYR A 576 -12.74 9.26 37.95
CA TYR A 576 -12.52 7.80 37.92
C TYR A 576 -11.05 7.41 38.26
N LYS A 577 -10.10 8.33 38.20
CA LYS A 577 -8.73 8.13 38.72
C LYS A 577 -8.67 8.26 40.21
N ASN A 578 -9.65 8.88 40.82
CA ASN A 578 -9.88 8.96 42.26
C ASN A 578 -8.61 9.35 43.06
N VAL A 579 -7.79 10.24 42.54
CA VAL A 579 -6.51 10.67 43.12
C VAL A 579 -6.69 11.28 44.53
N ASP A 580 -7.86 11.91 44.76
CA ASP A 580 -8.21 12.45 46.08
C ASP A 580 -8.15 11.39 47.19
N GLU A 581 -8.57 10.16 46.89
CA GLU A 581 -8.53 9.05 47.86
C GLU A 581 -7.09 8.68 48.21
N SER A 582 -6.19 8.60 47.24
CA SER A 582 -4.77 8.37 47.46
C SER A 582 -4.17 9.42 48.43
N PHE A 583 -4.54 10.69 48.26
CA PHE A 583 -4.03 11.76 49.15
C PHE A 583 -4.70 11.76 50.52
N LYS A 584 -5.92 11.30 50.69
CA LYS A 584 -6.55 11.07 52.01
C LYS A 584 -5.84 9.93 52.75
N ILE A 585 -5.40 8.89 52.03
CA ILE A 585 -4.59 7.82 52.63
C ILE A 585 -3.24 8.37 53.12
N ILE A 586 -2.57 9.16 52.24
CA ILE A 586 -1.28 9.79 52.56
C ILE A 586 -1.37 10.71 53.79
N GLU A 587 -2.46 11.42 54.01
CA GLU A 587 -2.68 12.25 55.20
C GLU A 587 -2.62 11.45 56.53
N LYS A 588 -2.93 10.15 56.48
CA LYS A 588 -2.89 9.26 57.66
C LYS A 588 -1.52 8.61 57.90
N LEU A 589 -0.62 8.69 56.90
CA LEU A 589 0.73 8.13 57.05
C LEU A 589 1.67 9.06 57.82
N ASN A 590 2.65 8.46 58.51
CA ASN A 590 3.68 9.22 59.20
C ASN A 590 4.63 9.94 58.21
N PRO A 591 4.65 11.29 58.13
CA PRO A 591 5.43 12.04 57.16
C PRO A 591 6.95 11.89 57.34
N GLU A 592 7.42 11.46 58.50
CA GLU A 592 8.84 11.21 58.76
C GLU A 592 9.32 9.91 58.10
N LYS A 593 8.40 8.95 57.84
CA LYS A 593 8.70 7.65 57.23
C LYS A 593 8.53 7.62 55.74
N TYR A 594 7.71 8.52 55.18
CA TYR A 594 7.32 8.45 53.77
C TYR A 594 7.63 9.74 53.01
N GLU A 595 8.12 9.59 51.75
CA GLU A 595 8.30 10.66 50.79
C GLU A 595 7.27 10.44 49.66
N ILE A 596 6.53 11.48 49.27
CA ILE A 596 5.41 11.37 48.36
C ILE A 596 5.78 11.94 46.99
N ILE A 597 5.73 11.08 45.99
CA ILE A 597 5.93 11.42 44.57
C ILE A 597 4.57 11.43 43.89
N TYR A 598 4.23 12.53 43.21
CA TYR A 598 3.02 12.59 42.42
C TYR A 598 3.37 12.72 40.93
N LEU A 599 2.85 11.81 40.11
CA LEU A 599 3.00 11.80 38.64
C LEU A 599 1.66 12.02 38.00
N SER A 600 1.54 13.07 37.17
CA SER A 600 0.32 13.35 36.41
C SER A 600 0.64 13.89 35.05
N TYR A 601 -0.08 13.42 34.03
CA TYR A 601 0.07 13.94 32.66
C TYR A 601 -0.64 15.29 32.48
N LYS A 602 -1.80 15.53 33.14
CA LYS A 602 -2.64 16.70 32.93
C LYS A 602 -2.98 17.47 34.20
N GLY A 603 -3.44 16.79 35.23
CA GLY A 603 -3.81 17.41 36.51
C GLY A 603 -2.63 17.94 37.30
N LYS A 604 -2.90 18.88 38.21
CA LYS A 604 -1.95 19.43 39.13
C LYS A 604 -2.33 19.01 40.57
N PRO A 605 -1.37 19.06 41.54
CA PRO A 605 -1.71 18.87 42.92
C PRO A 605 -2.76 19.88 43.41
N LYS A 606 -3.77 19.43 44.11
CA LYS A 606 -4.70 20.31 44.83
C LYS A 606 -3.99 20.89 46.06
N ASN A 607 -4.44 22.02 46.60
CA ASN A 607 -3.79 22.77 47.68
C ASN A 607 -3.61 21.93 48.97
N TRP A 608 -4.42 20.90 49.20
CA TRP A 608 -4.37 20.02 50.34
C TRP A 608 -3.54 18.74 50.12
N TYR A 609 -3.08 18.50 48.88
CA TYR A 609 -2.21 17.34 48.62
C TYR A 609 -0.82 17.55 49.25
N LYS A 610 -0.41 16.62 50.05
CA LYS A 610 0.96 16.58 50.58
C LYS A 610 1.84 15.89 49.53
N VAL A 611 2.67 16.65 48.85
CA VAL A 611 3.53 16.20 47.75
C VAL A 611 4.95 16.71 47.97
N ASP A 612 5.92 15.80 48.03
CA ASP A 612 7.35 16.13 48.14
C ASP A 612 7.94 16.40 46.74
N LYS A 613 7.56 15.56 45.73
CA LYS A 613 7.99 15.72 44.35
C LYS A 613 6.82 15.62 43.39
N PHE A 614 6.71 16.59 42.48
CA PHE A 614 5.66 16.59 41.44
C PHE A 614 6.24 16.51 40.03
N TYR A 615 5.78 15.54 39.25
CA TYR A 615 6.13 15.35 37.85
C TYR A 615 4.91 15.53 36.96
N ASN A 616 5.03 16.41 35.97
CA ASN A 616 3.91 16.69 35.02
C ASN A 616 4.38 16.62 33.58
N LYS A 617 3.62 15.93 32.73
CA LYS A 617 3.90 15.78 31.30
C LYS A 617 5.28 15.20 31.00
N VAL A 618 5.73 14.26 31.79
CA VAL A 618 7.01 13.57 31.60
C VAL A 618 6.93 12.70 30.33
N PRO A 619 7.93 12.74 29.45
CA PRO A 619 8.02 11.82 28.32
C PRO A 619 8.01 10.38 28.79
N HIS A 620 7.35 9.47 28.06
CA HIS A 620 7.18 8.07 28.47
C HIS A 620 8.51 7.36 28.74
N GLU A 621 9.55 7.71 27.99
CA GLU A 621 10.91 7.18 28.14
C GLU A 621 11.57 7.57 29.49
N GLU A 622 11.16 8.68 30.08
CA GLU A 622 11.67 9.15 31.39
C GLU A 622 10.81 8.68 32.58
N VAL A 623 9.57 8.25 32.29
CA VAL A 623 8.64 7.79 33.33
C VAL A 623 9.22 6.60 34.09
N SER A 624 9.96 5.71 33.45
CA SER A 624 10.60 4.56 34.05
C SER A 624 11.59 4.92 35.19
N LYS A 625 12.24 6.09 35.11
CA LYS A 625 13.13 6.59 36.17
C LYS A 625 12.35 6.89 37.45
N ILE A 626 11.16 7.49 37.28
CA ILE A 626 10.28 7.84 38.43
C ILE A 626 9.78 6.56 39.11
N TYR A 627 9.33 5.58 38.31
CA TYR A 627 8.95 4.26 38.88
C TYR A 627 10.13 3.57 39.57
N SER A 628 11.33 3.67 38.99
CA SER A 628 12.54 3.08 39.55
C SER A 628 13.00 3.75 40.84
N GLU A 629 12.57 4.95 41.16
CA GLU A 629 12.85 5.64 42.43
C GLU A 629 11.84 5.29 43.53
N ALA A 630 10.61 4.94 43.16
CA ALA A 630 9.54 4.66 44.09
C ALA A 630 9.61 3.23 44.64
N HIS A 631 9.22 3.03 45.87
CA HIS A 631 9.13 1.74 46.55
C HIS A 631 7.73 1.14 46.41
N ILE A 632 6.70 1.96 46.58
CA ILE A 632 5.29 1.57 46.58
C ILE A 632 4.52 2.47 45.60
N LEU A 633 3.71 1.87 44.76
CA LEU A 633 2.67 2.58 43.98
C LEU A 633 1.36 2.51 44.76
N LEU A 634 0.76 3.66 45.04
CA LEU A 634 -0.60 3.76 45.58
C LEU A 634 -1.54 4.22 44.48
N LYS A 635 -2.48 3.37 44.05
CA LYS A 635 -3.41 3.63 42.93
C LYS A 635 -4.85 3.39 43.34
N SER A 636 -5.63 4.46 43.43
CA SER A 636 -7.04 4.48 43.86
C SER A 636 -8.04 4.50 42.69
N SER A 637 -7.59 4.30 41.42
CA SER A 637 -8.47 4.33 40.27
C SER A 637 -9.63 3.31 40.36
N ILE A 638 -10.86 3.77 40.11
CA ILE A 638 -12.07 2.94 40.22
C ILE A 638 -12.52 2.37 38.85
N LEU A 639 -12.06 2.99 37.77
CA LEU A 639 -12.39 2.55 36.40
C LEU A 639 -11.16 2.63 35.52
N GLU A 640 -10.76 1.48 34.98
CA GLU A 640 -9.71 1.33 33.98
C GLU A 640 -10.12 0.21 33.03
N SER A 641 -9.80 0.33 31.74
CA SER A 641 -9.92 -0.78 30.79
C SER A 641 -8.67 -1.69 30.85
N PHE A 642 -7.52 -1.08 31.09
CA PHE A 642 -6.26 -1.73 31.43
C PHE A 642 -5.40 -0.75 32.23
N SER A 643 -4.86 -1.20 33.36
CA SER A 643 -4.07 -0.33 34.23
C SER A 643 -2.57 -0.60 34.02
N TYR A 644 -1.88 0.30 33.30
CA TYR A 644 -0.43 0.20 33.12
C TYR A 644 0.40 0.47 34.37
N PRO A 645 0.09 1.44 35.25
CA PRO A 645 0.92 1.84 36.36
C PRO A 645 1.34 0.71 37.32
N PRO A 646 0.47 -0.22 37.75
CA PRO A 646 0.91 -1.33 38.60
C PRO A 646 1.88 -2.28 37.87
N LEU A 647 1.67 -2.51 36.58
CA LEU A 647 2.52 -3.38 35.77
C LEU A 647 3.91 -2.76 35.53
N GLU A 648 3.98 -1.45 35.31
CA GLU A 648 5.20 -0.65 35.20
C GLU A 648 5.97 -0.65 36.50
N MET A 649 5.27 -0.52 37.66
CA MET A 649 5.85 -0.59 38.97
C MET A 649 6.45 -1.97 39.26
N MET A 650 5.72 -3.03 38.92
CA MET A 650 6.20 -4.42 39.07
C MET A 650 7.45 -4.68 38.21
N ALA A 651 7.46 -4.22 36.96
CA ALA A 651 8.60 -4.39 36.07
C ALA A 651 9.87 -3.75 36.62
N THR A 652 9.76 -2.61 37.28
CA THR A 652 10.90 -1.93 37.92
C THR A 652 11.29 -2.51 39.30
N GLY A 653 10.52 -3.45 39.83
CA GLY A 653 10.79 -4.09 41.14
C GLY A 653 10.17 -3.38 42.33
N GLY A 654 9.18 -2.51 42.13
CA GLY A 654 8.37 -1.94 43.22
C GLY A 654 7.12 -2.78 43.51
N VAL A 655 6.34 -2.37 44.51
CA VAL A 655 5.11 -3.05 44.95
C VAL A 655 3.90 -2.12 44.73
N ALA A 656 2.75 -2.69 44.43
CA ALA A 656 1.52 -1.93 44.21
C ALA A 656 0.48 -2.17 45.30
N VAL A 657 -0.15 -1.08 45.78
CA VAL A 657 -1.35 -1.07 46.61
C VAL A 657 -2.45 -0.40 45.80
N VAL A 658 -3.51 -1.15 45.50
CA VAL A 658 -4.48 -0.70 44.47
C VAL A 658 -5.92 -1.00 44.90
N VAL A 659 -6.85 -0.20 44.34
CA VAL A 659 -8.29 -0.55 44.30
C VAL A 659 -8.50 -1.54 43.13
N PRO A 660 -9.06 -2.76 43.42
CA PRO A 660 -9.37 -3.69 42.33
C PRO A 660 -10.45 -3.14 41.42
N ASN A 661 -10.21 -3.21 40.08
CA ASN A 661 -11.16 -2.79 39.04
C ASN A 661 -11.01 -3.64 37.78
N GLY A 662 -11.93 -3.50 36.83
CA GLY A 662 -11.96 -4.33 35.63
C GLY A 662 -10.68 -4.35 34.81
N GLY A 663 -9.89 -3.29 34.87
CA GLY A 663 -8.66 -3.17 34.06
C GLY A 663 -7.39 -3.67 34.75
N ASN A 664 -7.46 -4.03 36.05
CA ASN A 664 -6.28 -4.48 36.76
C ASN A 664 -6.39 -5.91 37.32
N VAL A 665 -7.60 -6.40 37.64
CA VAL A 665 -7.82 -7.76 38.16
C VAL A 665 -7.51 -8.89 37.20
N GLU A 666 -7.30 -8.56 35.88
CA GLU A 666 -6.91 -9.58 34.92
C GLU A 666 -5.45 -10.05 35.07
N TYR A 667 -4.60 -9.29 35.81
CA TYR A 667 -3.20 -9.65 36.07
C TYR A 667 -2.74 -9.38 37.49
N LEU A 668 -3.55 -8.69 38.31
CA LEU A 668 -3.32 -8.47 39.71
C LEU A 668 -4.05 -9.49 40.59
N GLU A 669 -3.36 -10.06 41.52
CA GLU A 669 -3.88 -11.02 42.48
C GLU A 669 -3.45 -10.60 43.89
N ASN A 670 -4.47 -10.43 44.77
CA ASN A 670 -4.23 -9.96 46.13
C ASN A 670 -3.31 -10.92 46.93
N GLU A 671 -2.35 -10.38 47.68
CA GLU A 671 -1.36 -11.12 48.47
C GLU A 671 -0.45 -12.06 47.64
N HIS A 672 -0.60 -12.04 46.32
CA HIS A 672 0.28 -12.78 45.42
C HIS A 672 1.31 -11.86 44.75
N ASN A 673 0.88 -10.83 44.00
CA ASN A 673 1.74 -9.86 43.28
C ASN A 673 1.44 -8.40 43.63
N CYS A 674 0.39 -8.11 44.39
CA CYS A 674 0.02 -6.80 44.88
C CYS A 674 -0.77 -6.91 46.20
N LEU A 675 -1.13 -5.78 46.82
CA LEU A 675 -2.16 -5.73 47.85
C LEU A 675 -3.35 -4.94 47.39
N PHE A 676 -4.56 -5.48 47.60
CA PHE A 676 -5.83 -4.80 47.38
C PHE A 676 -6.32 -4.13 48.62
N TYR A 677 -7.07 -3.03 48.48
CA TYR A 677 -7.90 -2.45 49.49
C TYR A 677 -9.26 -2.05 48.90
N GLU A 678 -10.30 -2.03 49.69
CA GLU A 678 -11.64 -1.65 49.28
C GLU A 678 -11.72 -0.14 49.05
N GLN A 679 -12.35 0.30 47.96
CA GLN A 679 -12.55 1.71 47.64
C GLN A 679 -13.20 2.45 48.81
N GLY A 680 -12.62 3.56 49.23
CA GLY A 680 -13.06 4.37 50.37
C GLY A 680 -12.55 3.88 51.74
N ASN A 681 -11.93 2.69 51.83
CA ASN A 681 -11.39 2.15 53.05
C ASN A 681 -9.94 2.65 53.30
N ILE A 682 -9.82 3.89 53.78
CA ILE A 682 -8.54 4.59 53.99
C ILE A 682 -7.66 3.80 54.99
N GLU A 683 -8.24 3.22 56.05
CA GLU A 683 -7.50 2.53 57.08
C GLU A 683 -6.91 1.21 56.58
N GLU A 684 -7.62 0.48 55.72
CA GLU A 684 -7.13 -0.73 55.08
C GLU A 684 -5.95 -0.43 54.16
N ALA A 685 -6.03 0.63 53.36
CA ALA A 685 -4.93 1.07 52.50
C ALA A 685 -3.67 1.45 53.30
N VAL A 686 -3.85 2.16 54.40
CA VAL A 686 -2.72 2.46 55.36
C VAL A 686 -2.10 1.17 55.85
N LYS A 687 -2.89 0.20 56.32
CA LYS A 687 -2.41 -1.10 56.78
C LYS A 687 -1.66 -1.84 55.68
N CYS A 688 -2.14 -1.81 54.42
CA CYS A 688 -1.43 -2.42 53.30
C CYS A 688 -0.04 -1.80 53.08
N ILE A 689 0.07 -0.48 53.13
CA ILE A 689 1.35 0.24 52.97
C ILE A 689 2.30 -0.11 54.16
N GLU A 690 1.79 -0.14 55.39
CA GLU A 690 2.57 -0.48 56.55
C GLU A 690 3.02 -1.95 56.56
N ARG A 691 2.19 -2.89 56.11
CA ARG A 691 2.57 -4.31 55.92
C ARG A 691 3.74 -4.43 54.94
N ILE A 692 3.67 -3.78 53.74
CA ILE A 692 4.76 -3.81 52.78
C ILE A 692 6.04 -3.21 53.39
N THR A 693 5.93 -2.17 54.18
CA THR A 693 7.08 -1.51 54.78
C THR A 693 7.75 -2.37 55.87
N ASN A 694 6.96 -3.05 56.72
CA ASN A 694 7.45 -3.75 57.89
C ASN A 694 7.66 -5.26 57.72
N ASP A 695 6.94 -5.90 56.78
CA ASP A 695 7.00 -7.35 56.50
C ASP A 695 7.89 -7.64 55.30
N LYS A 696 9.12 -8.07 55.56
CA LYS A 696 10.09 -8.36 54.50
C LYS A 696 9.69 -9.59 53.66
N GLU A 697 9.14 -10.65 54.27
CA GLU A 697 8.79 -11.88 53.56
C GLU A 697 7.65 -11.64 52.57
N LEU A 698 6.61 -10.91 53.02
CA LEU A 698 5.50 -10.49 52.16
C LEU A 698 6.01 -9.63 50.99
N ARG A 699 6.82 -8.63 51.29
CA ARG A 699 7.39 -7.71 50.31
C ARG A 699 8.22 -8.45 49.25
N ASP A 700 9.13 -9.31 49.63
CA ASP A 700 9.99 -10.07 48.74
C ASP A 700 9.15 -11.01 47.85
N LYS A 701 8.10 -11.63 48.41
CA LYS A 701 7.11 -12.41 47.63
C LYS A 701 6.40 -11.57 46.59
N LEU A 702 5.88 -10.39 46.97
CA LEU A 702 5.15 -9.50 46.05
C LEU A 702 6.04 -8.98 44.92
N ILE A 703 7.30 -8.61 45.22
CA ILE A 703 8.28 -8.18 44.22
C ILE A 703 8.59 -9.32 43.25
N LYS A 704 8.91 -10.51 43.76
CA LYS A 704 9.22 -11.68 42.91
C LYS A 704 8.08 -12.02 41.96
N ASN A 705 6.86 -12.10 42.46
CA ASN A 705 5.69 -12.47 41.67
C ASN A 705 5.29 -11.33 40.73
N GLY A 706 5.44 -10.06 41.13
CA GLY A 706 5.23 -8.89 40.26
C GLY A 706 6.16 -8.89 39.04
N LEU A 707 7.45 -9.24 39.26
CA LEU A 707 8.41 -9.37 38.14
C LEU A 707 8.03 -10.50 37.16
N ILE A 708 7.54 -11.63 37.68
CA ILE A 708 7.04 -12.73 36.84
C ILE A 708 5.85 -12.25 36.01
N THR A 709 4.88 -11.60 36.66
CA THR A 709 3.69 -11.03 35.99
C THR A 709 4.09 -10.03 34.90
N ALA A 710 5.03 -9.12 35.18
CA ALA A 710 5.51 -8.16 34.20
C ALA A 710 6.20 -8.84 33.00
N LYS A 711 7.00 -9.89 33.24
CA LYS A 711 7.68 -10.66 32.19
C LYS A 711 6.70 -11.44 31.32
N GLU A 712 5.66 -12.02 31.87
CA GLU A 712 4.60 -12.73 31.14
C GLU A 712 3.78 -11.77 30.26
N ARG A 713 3.71 -10.51 30.66
CA ARG A 713 3.06 -9.42 29.93
C ARG A 713 4.04 -8.59 29.08
N ASP A 714 5.30 -9.00 28.94
CA ASP A 714 6.17 -8.37 27.95
C ASP A 714 5.59 -8.52 26.52
N TRP A 715 5.68 -7.49 25.71
CA TRP A 715 5.16 -7.52 24.35
C TRP A 715 5.68 -8.70 23.53
N LYS A 716 6.93 -9.10 23.74
CA LYS A 716 7.51 -10.29 23.08
C LYS A 716 6.84 -11.58 23.52
N SER A 717 6.46 -11.68 24.80
CA SER A 717 5.80 -12.86 25.36
C SER A 717 4.36 -13.05 24.85
N ILE A 718 3.71 -11.97 24.45
CA ILE A 718 2.30 -11.98 23.98
C ILE A 718 2.14 -11.74 22.49
N GLU A 719 3.23 -11.58 21.75
CA GLU A 719 3.24 -11.20 20.31
C GLU A 719 2.39 -12.14 19.47
N GLU A 720 2.50 -13.45 19.65
CA GLU A 720 1.65 -14.41 18.93
C GLU A 720 0.15 -14.24 19.24
N LYS A 721 -0.22 -13.86 20.47
CA LYS A 721 -1.61 -13.61 20.83
C LYS A 721 -2.13 -12.37 20.08
N ILE A 722 -1.30 -11.33 19.96
CA ILE A 722 -1.62 -10.13 19.19
C ILE A 722 -1.81 -10.47 17.71
N LEU A 723 -0.91 -11.28 17.12
CA LEU A 723 -1.05 -11.70 15.71
C LEU A 723 -2.35 -12.47 15.46
N ARG A 724 -2.73 -13.36 16.38
CA ARG A 724 -3.99 -14.13 16.29
C ARG A 724 -5.24 -13.25 16.33
N LEU A 725 -5.19 -12.04 16.91
CA LEU A 725 -6.31 -11.09 16.85
C LEU A 725 -6.64 -10.71 15.40
N TYR A 726 -5.64 -10.59 14.57
CA TYR A 726 -5.80 -10.05 13.22
C TYR A 726 -5.87 -11.11 12.13
N ASN A 727 -5.63 -12.37 12.48
CA ASN A 727 -5.73 -13.53 11.57
C ASN A 727 -7.14 -14.08 11.43
#